data_bfee4a1a8fc5a417b23acd27cb4503a2
#
_entry.id   bfee4a1a8fc5a417b23acd27cb4503a2
#
_cell.length_a   1.000
_cell.length_b   1.000
_cell.length_c   1.000
_cell.angle_alpha   90.00
_cell.angle_beta   90.00
_cell.angle_gamma   90.00
#
_symmetry.space_group_name_H-M   'P 1'
#
loop_
_entity.id
_entity.type
_entity.pdbx_description
1 polymer ?
#
loop_
_entity_poly.entity_id
_entity_poly.type
_entity_poly.pdbx_seq_one_letter_code
_entity_poly.pdbx_strand_id
1 'polypeptide(L)'
;MIKRLSLFIAALLCSISLFAQTGEWGGVKGTVVNRAGRTPIADAALTISQNGETVAQATTDAEGKFLVEGLPNGMYDMAIKVPGYVDAHVNVTVEGYVKDMIFLGMVAVQQVNDVDASSFAEFDMDDSGYSDTPTILFGSSDVYSNVAGYGFSSVRFRNRGYNSETQDVYLSGVRMNDAMTGYTPYSLWSGLNEAMRSKETTMGVEASDYGIGGFNGVTNIHGNPASVRPGWRFSVLSNSALYRLRLMATYASGELDNGWSYAFNVSARLGGNDWVKGVYYRSFAYYAGVEKKFGNVHRLSLVTFATPGQRGAQNASTQEVYDLMGDNMYNSNWGYQNGKVRNARVRKTFEPVTILKYTATPSDNLEASATVLWRTGKNGYTALDWYDAADPRPDYYRNLPSYFYMDDEDYDRQNYTKYAWAKEMWTDRSGEYDNYQHLNWDRLYNVNYNSAGGRSKYALEERRVDQNDINVAANVKWRASDWFTLTGGLSYKWNRTEYYKQINDLLGGQYYLNIDQFAERDFAASEALIQNDLDYWMNNGKTAEKIYTKGKYGYDYYANVQKADIWANGTFKIAGFSGSLALSAGYDTFWREGMMRKGLFAGVDQVGNPYYINMANGMVEALAQPKEGYKLITTYDSNGKAITSKGKSEVSEFFTYSAKLGLAYSFTGGHRLSANAGYFNDAPTFNQAFVSPRTRNTLVPNLTTQKTLSADLNYQYNNNGYSVRVTGFYTNIMDQTDVMSFYDDSQNSFTNFAMNGIDQRHMGIEIGAQVPLPVKGLSISGVLSFGEYIYTSTPFMTQTVDNSAEIIFDNQPVAYWKSHPVYKREQLADGSTVIAMDLDGNPVVEKQQKHYVPSTPQLAAALELNYRTSSYWFFELSGQYFGNSYLDMNPLYRTDMAVSGPDGIASPVEIEYMAAQEKFDPVFLLNASVGKSWFIHRKYNFGFSLEVKNILNNRNVKTGGYEQTRLIDSAGKDRYYRFDPKYFYMQGANYMLNLYFRF
;
A
#
# COMPACT_ATOMS: atom_id res chain seq x y z
N MET A 1 -7.97 24.42 -42.91
CA MET A 1 -7.59 24.72 -41.51
C MET A 1 -6.15 24.42 -41.19
N ILE A 2 -5.56 23.35 -41.71
CA ILE A 2 -4.18 22.90 -41.46
C ILE A 2 -3.09 23.86 -42.03
N LYS A 3 -3.38 24.54 -43.16
CA LYS A 3 -2.44 25.55 -43.77
C LYS A 3 -2.34 26.88 -43.02
N ARG A 4 -3.24 27.20 -42.11
CA ARG A 4 -3.16 28.38 -41.23
C ARG A 4 -2.42 28.15 -39.93
N LEU A 5 -2.33 26.93 -39.51
CA LEU A 5 -1.63 26.53 -38.27
C LEU A 5 -0.11 26.45 -38.53
N SER A 6 0.32 26.01 -39.71
CA SER A 6 1.73 25.97 -40.11
C SER A 6 2.35 27.34 -40.32
N LEU A 7 1.56 28.34 -40.72
CA LEU A 7 2.05 29.72 -40.81
C LEU A 7 2.21 30.40 -39.44
N PHE A 8 1.39 30.03 -38.46
CA PHE A 8 1.53 30.54 -37.10
C PHE A 8 2.73 30.00 -36.37
N ILE A 9 3.05 28.72 -36.61
CA ILE A 9 4.24 28.05 -36.03
C ILE A 9 5.52 28.58 -36.71
N ALA A 10 5.49 28.85 -38.00
CA ALA A 10 6.64 29.43 -38.71
C ALA A 10 6.89 30.89 -38.33
N ALA A 11 5.83 31.68 -38.05
CA ALA A 11 5.96 33.08 -37.58
C ALA A 11 6.46 33.16 -36.13
N LEU A 12 6.21 32.11 -35.30
CA LEU A 12 6.70 32.04 -33.92
C LEU A 12 8.20 31.65 -33.87
N LEU A 13 8.72 30.98 -34.89
CA LEU A 13 10.13 30.56 -34.99
C LEU A 13 11.06 31.61 -35.60
N CYS A 14 10.54 32.67 -36.20
CA CYS A 14 11.33 33.71 -36.88
C CYS A 14 11.54 34.99 -36.06
N SER A 15 11.06 35.09 -34.82
CA SER A 15 11.18 36.33 -34.02
C SER A 15 12.18 36.25 -32.85
N ILE A 16 13.08 35.27 -32.83
CA ILE A 16 14.15 35.20 -31.82
C ILE A 16 15.54 35.32 -32.46
N SER A 17 15.88 36.54 -32.82
CA SER A 17 17.27 36.95 -33.04
C SER A 17 17.41 38.41 -32.61
N LEU A 18 17.35 38.65 -31.33
CA LEU A 18 17.91 39.85 -30.73
C LEU A 18 19.16 39.43 -29.92
N PHE A 19 20.30 39.71 -30.50
CA PHE A 19 21.61 39.62 -29.85
C PHE A 19 21.61 40.60 -28.65
N ALA A 20 21.54 40.05 -27.43
CA ALA A 20 22.04 40.76 -26.25
C ALA A 20 23.55 40.70 -26.31
N GLN A 21 24.23 41.85 -26.34
CA GLN A 21 25.65 41.96 -26.09
C GLN A 21 25.88 41.49 -24.64
N THR A 22 26.49 40.33 -24.47
CA THR A 22 26.94 39.85 -23.16
C THR A 22 28.18 40.62 -22.77
N GLY A 23 28.15 41.27 -21.61
CA GLY A 23 29.36 41.87 -21.01
C GLY A 23 30.40 40.76 -20.70
N GLU A 24 31.64 41.12 -20.57
CA GLU A 24 32.73 40.17 -20.19
C GLU A 24 32.63 39.73 -18.72
N TRP A 25 31.84 40.42 -17.91
CA TRP A 25 31.71 40.24 -16.46
C TRP A 25 30.28 40.24 -16.07
N GLY A 26 29.92 39.32 -15.15
CA GLY A 26 28.58 39.21 -14.60
C GLY A 26 28.62 39.00 -13.09
N GLY A 27 27.62 38.30 -12.57
CA GLY A 27 27.54 38.00 -11.15
C GLY A 27 26.44 36.99 -10.85
N VAL A 28 26.24 36.73 -9.58
CA VAL A 28 25.20 35.83 -9.07
C VAL A 28 24.54 36.46 -7.85
N LYS A 29 23.24 36.46 -7.83
CA LYS A 29 22.43 36.87 -6.66
C LYS A 29 21.34 35.83 -6.37
N GLY A 30 20.87 35.80 -5.15
CA GLY A 30 19.76 34.90 -4.76
C GLY A 30 19.43 35.00 -3.28
N THR A 31 18.55 34.17 -2.85
CA THR A 31 18.16 34.07 -1.44
C THR A 31 18.37 32.62 -0.97
N VAL A 32 19.18 32.44 0.08
CA VAL A 32 19.35 31.14 0.72
C VAL A 32 18.20 30.93 1.71
N VAL A 33 17.48 29.86 1.55
CA VAL A 33 16.31 29.56 2.39
C VAL A 33 16.38 28.15 2.95
N ASN A 34 15.78 27.91 4.09
CA ASN A 34 15.47 26.56 4.53
C ASN A 34 14.47 25.93 3.55
N ARG A 35 14.85 24.81 2.92
CA ARG A 35 14.03 24.13 1.91
C ARG A 35 12.67 23.69 2.46
N ALA A 36 12.58 23.34 3.75
CA ALA A 36 11.35 22.90 4.40
C ALA A 36 10.32 24.03 4.63
N GLY A 37 10.75 25.22 5.02
CA GLY A 37 9.84 26.31 5.36
C GLY A 37 10.02 27.56 4.51
N ARG A 38 10.92 27.55 3.53
CA ARG A 38 11.36 28.76 2.76
C ARG A 38 11.72 29.95 3.65
N THR A 39 12.07 29.69 4.91
CA THR A 39 12.55 30.73 5.81
C THR A 39 13.95 31.15 5.39
N PRO A 40 14.22 32.47 5.27
CA PRO A 40 15.55 32.97 4.95
C PRO A 40 16.59 32.50 5.96
N ILE A 41 17.80 32.23 5.46
CA ILE A 41 18.93 31.82 6.29
C ILE A 41 19.97 32.93 6.25
N ALA A 42 20.12 33.62 7.35
CA ALA A 42 21.17 34.61 7.52
C ALA A 42 22.55 33.95 7.76
N ASP A 43 23.63 34.66 7.48
CA ASP A 43 25.00 34.24 7.74
C ASP A 43 25.38 32.90 7.05
N ALA A 44 24.69 32.53 5.98
CA ALA A 44 25.07 31.40 5.15
C ALA A 44 26.39 31.76 4.39
N ALA A 45 27.40 30.95 4.58
CA ALA A 45 28.67 31.15 3.88
C ALA A 45 28.61 30.56 2.47
N LEU A 46 28.81 31.40 1.45
CA LEU A 46 28.91 31.02 0.05
C LEU A 46 30.35 31.09 -0.41
N THR A 47 30.82 30.03 -1.07
CA THR A 47 32.15 29.98 -1.70
C THR A 47 31.95 29.67 -3.17
N ILE A 48 32.37 30.55 -4.04
CA ILE A 48 32.32 30.37 -5.49
C ILE A 48 33.69 29.96 -5.96
N SER A 49 33.79 28.83 -6.64
CA SER A 49 35.06 28.30 -7.15
C SER A 49 34.99 27.99 -8.64
N GLN A 50 36.14 28.09 -9.30
CA GLN A 50 36.31 27.69 -10.69
C GLN A 50 37.55 26.79 -10.80
N ASN A 51 37.40 25.62 -11.38
CA ASN A 51 38.48 24.60 -11.49
C ASN A 51 39.10 24.22 -10.13
N GLY A 52 38.34 24.28 -9.05
CA GLY A 52 38.80 23.94 -7.69
C GLY A 52 39.45 25.10 -6.92
N GLU A 53 39.69 26.27 -7.56
CA GLU A 53 40.19 27.47 -6.89
C GLU A 53 39.04 28.41 -6.49
N THR A 54 39.08 28.94 -5.28
CA THR A 54 38.09 29.91 -4.78
C THR A 54 38.27 31.25 -5.48
N VAL A 55 37.20 31.68 -6.18
CA VAL A 55 37.22 32.96 -6.93
C VAL A 55 36.52 34.07 -6.15
N ALA A 56 35.48 33.73 -5.39
CA ALA A 56 34.74 34.69 -4.58
C ALA A 56 34.12 34.03 -3.34
N GLN A 57 33.87 34.85 -2.31
CA GLN A 57 33.14 34.45 -1.10
C GLN A 57 32.14 35.52 -0.74
N ALA A 58 30.98 35.08 -0.22
CA ALA A 58 29.93 35.96 0.26
C ALA A 58 29.22 35.33 1.49
N THR A 59 28.49 36.15 2.21
CA THR A 59 27.58 35.70 3.28
C THR A 59 26.20 36.30 3.02
N THR A 60 25.15 35.55 3.40
CA THR A 60 23.80 36.09 3.28
C THR A 60 23.49 37.11 4.37
N ASP A 61 22.68 38.11 4.05
CA ASP A 61 22.11 39.07 4.98
C ASP A 61 21.02 38.49 5.87
N ALA A 62 20.37 39.35 6.70
CA ALA A 62 19.29 38.94 7.60
C ALA A 62 18.06 38.39 6.85
N GLU A 63 17.85 38.81 5.63
CA GLU A 63 16.81 38.31 4.72
C GLU A 63 17.26 37.11 3.87
N GLY A 64 18.43 36.53 4.17
CA GLY A 64 19.00 35.37 3.47
C GLY A 64 19.50 35.69 2.05
N LYS A 65 19.60 36.99 1.68
CA LYS A 65 20.02 37.41 0.34
C LYS A 65 21.53 37.50 0.23
N PHE A 66 22.03 37.19 -0.94
CA PHE A 66 23.43 37.40 -1.31
C PHE A 66 23.54 38.01 -2.72
N LEU A 67 24.63 38.72 -2.95
CA LEU A 67 25.02 39.26 -4.24
C LEU A 67 26.52 39.11 -4.37
N VAL A 68 26.96 38.51 -5.49
CA VAL A 68 28.37 38.44 -5.90
C VAL A 68 28.46 38.99 -7.31
N GLU A 69 29.20 40.08 -7.49
CA GLU A 69 29.44 40.72 -8.78
C GLU A 69 30.89 40.60 -9.19
N GLY A 70 31.18 40.92 -10.44
CA GLY A 70 32.57 40.95 -10.95
C GLY A 70 33.14 39.57 -11.21
N LEU A 71 32.32 38.59 -11.55
CA LEU A 71 32.75 37.26 -12.01
C LEU A 71 32.91 37.27 -13.53
N PRO A 72 34.07 36.82 -14.08
CA PRO A 72 34.22 36.59 -15.52
C PRO A 72 33.14 35.62 -16.04
N ASN A 73 32.86 35.70 -17.33
CA ASN A 73 31.96 34.70 -17.94
C ASN A 73 32.57 33.29 -17.82
N GLY A 74 31.75 32.35 -17.35
CA GLY A 74 32.22 30.99 -17.14
C GLY A 74 31.30 30.17 -16.24
N MET A 75 31.68 28.92 -16.06
CA MET A 75 30.99 28.01 -15.12
C MET A 75 31.71 28.01 -13.79
N TYR A 76 30.91 28.05 -12.72
CA TYR A 76 31.37 28.10 -11.33
C TYR A 76 30.65 27.06 -10.50
N ASP A 77 31.35 26.48 -9.53
CA ASP A 77 30.74 25.71 -8.44
C ASP A 77 30.54 26.64 -7.24
N MET A 78 29.31 26.78 -6.82
CA MET A 78 28.93 27.55 -5.64
C MET A 78 28.61 26.60 -4.48
N ALA A 79 29.47 26.54 -3.50
CA ALA A 79 29.25 25.79 -2.26
C ALA A 79 28.59 26.71 -1.22
N ILE A 80 27.52 26.23 -0.61
CA ILE A 80 26.79 26.94 0.45
C ILE A 80 26.93 26.13 1.74
N LYS A 81 27.45 26.76 2.79
CA LYS A 81 27.67 26.15 4.09
C LYS A 81 26.95 26.92 5.18
N VAL A 82 26.12 26.23 5.92
CA VAL A 82 25.37 26.79 7.04
C VAL A 82 25.42 25.81 8.20
N PRO A 83 25.82 26.25 9.40
CA PRO A 83 25.74 25.38 10.58
C PRO A 83 24.33 24.80 10.78
N GLY A 84 24.22 23.47 10.90
CA GLY A 84 22.93 22.80 11.03
C GLY A 84 22.20 22.47 9.72
N TYR A 85 22.82 22.74 8.59
CA TYR A 85 22.31 22.38 7.26
C TYR A 85 23.30 21.49 6.50
N VAL A 86 22.77 20.75 5.55
CA VAL A 86 23.60 19.97 4.60
C VAL A 86 24.29 20.94 3.66
N ASP A 87 25.61 20.80 3.48
CA ASP A 87 26.33 21.59 2.48
C ASP A 87 25.66 21.40 1.11
N ALA A 88 25.35 22.50 0.44
CA ALA A 88 24.79 22.48 -0.90
C ALA A 88 25.85 22.94 -1.93
N HIS A 89 25.86 22.28 -3.08
CA HIS A 89 26.67 22.65 -4.24
C HIS A 89 25.78 22.97 -5.42
N VAL A 90 25.96 24.09 -6.06
CA VAL A 90 25.15 24.53 -7.20
C VAL A 90 26.10 25.03 -8.31
N ASN A 91 26.00 24.42 -9.48
CA ASN A 91 26.72 24.91 -10.66
C ASN A 91 26.02 26.14 -11.23
N VAL A 92 26.77 27.19 -11.43
CA VAL A 92 26.27 28.48 -11.92
C VAL A 92 27.06 28.89 -13.15
N THR A 93 26.35 29.22 -14.23
CA THR A 93 26.97 29.83 -15.42
C THR A 93 26.75 31.33 -15.38
N VAL A 94 27.81 32.11 -15.47
CA VAL A 94 27.82 33.59 -15.55
C VAL A 94 28.01 33.99 -17.00
N GLU A 95 27.11 34.84 -17.54
CA GLU A 95 27.05 35.20 -18.97
C GLU A 95 26.88 36.71 -19.15
N GLY A 96 27.77 37.52 -18.55
CA GLY A 96 27.79 38.97 -18.75
C GLY A 96 26.68 39.77 -18.07
N TYR A 97 25.92 39.15 -17.16
CA TYR A 97 24.93 39.79 -16.31
C TYR A 97 24.84 39.13 -14.92
N VAL A 98 24.20 39.80 -13.98
CA VAL A 98 23.98 39.24 -12.64
C VAL A 98 22.84 38.23 -12.69
N LYS A 99 23.18 36.94 -12.65
CA LYS A 99 22.19 35.84 -12.66
C LYS A 99 21.43 35.77 -11.35
N ASP A 100 20.13 35.82 -11.39
CA ASP A 100 19.25 35.64 -10.21
C ASP A 100 18.88 34.17 -10.00
N MET A 101 19.42 33.57 -8.96
CA MET A 101 19.14 32.17 -8.56
C MET A 101 17.82 32.02 -7.82
N ILE A 102 17.10 33.10 -7.59
CA ILE A 102 15.82 33.20 -6.90
C ILE A 102 15.91 32.62 -5.48
N PHE A 103 15.79 31.32 -5.31
CA PHE A 103 15.90 30.64 -4.02
C PHE A 103 16.83 29.43 -4.08
N LEU A 104 17.77 29.41 -3.16
CA LEU A 104 18.67 28.29 -2.94
C LEU A 104 18.25 27.57 -1.66
N GLY A 105 17.58 26.43 -1.80
CA GLY A 105 17.02 25.67 -0.69
C GLY A 105 18.06 24.81 0.04
N MET A 106 18.41 25.19 1.26
CA MET A 106 19.22 24.38 2.17
C MET A 106 18.37 23.35 2.88
N VAL A 107 18.83 22.12 2.91
CA VAL A 107 18.22 21.07 3.72
C VAL A 107 18.80 21.13 5.11
N ALA A 108 18.00 21.45 6.12
CA ALA A 108 18.43 21.33 7.51
C ALA A 108 18.98 19.93 7.73
N VAL A 109 20.08 19.79 8.47
CA VAL A 109 20.51 18.50 9.00
C VAL A 109 19.42 18.09 10.00
N GLN A 110 18.30 17.64 9.46
CA GLN A 110 17.35 16.94 10.27
C GLN A 110 18.08 15.73 10.83
N GLN A 111 18.05 15.58 12.11
CA GLN A 111 18.23 14.29 12.74
C GLN A 111 17.09 13.48 12.18
N VAL A 112 17.39 12.72 11.16
CA VAL A 112 16.44 11.81 10.55
C VAL A 112 16.15 10.82 11.66
N ASN A 113 14.96 10.87 12.17
CA ASN A 113 14.37 9.67 12.70
C ASN A 113 14.45 8.69 11.53
N ASP A 114 15.40 7.79 11.60
CA ASP A 114 15.64 6.74 10.63
C ASP A 114 14.52 5.71 10.77
N VAL A 115 13.28 6.20 10.81
CA VAL A 115 12.10 5.38 10.75
C VAL A 115 12.13 4.76 9.36
N ASP A 116 12.31 3.47 9.34
CA ASP A 116 12.11 2.68 8.14
C ASP A 116 10.60 2.69 7.84
N ALA A 117 10.15 3.80 7.25
CA ALA A 117 8.73 4.00 6.92
C ALA A 117 8.23 2.88 6.01
N SER A 118 9.13 2.27 5.22
CA SER A 118 8.80 1.12 4.39
C SER A 118 8.50 -0.14 5.20
N SER A 119 9.02 -0.27 6.42
CA SER A 119 8.66 -1.41 7.29
C SER A 119 7.28 -1.31 7.91
N PHE A 120 6.68 -0.12 7.95
CA PHE A 120 5.27 0.06 8.36
C PHE A 120 4.28 -0.21 7.22
N ALA A 121 4.72 -0.12 5.96
CA ALA A 121 3.88 -0.40 4.80
C ALA A 121 3.67 -1.90 4.54
N GLU A 122 4.41 -2.76 5.22
CA GLU A 122 4.34 -4.21 5.06
C GLU A 122 3.35 -4.86 6.03
N PHE A 123 2.24 -4.20 6.36
CA PHE A 123 1.18 -4.87 7.10
C PHE A 123 0.49 -5.90 6.23
N ASP A 124 0.22 -7.04 6.85
CA ASP A 124 -0.17 -8.30 6.23
C ASP A 124 -1.31 -8.16 5.22
N MET A 125 -1.08 -8.66 4.01
CA MET A 125 -2.18 -9.17 3.20
C MET A 125 -2.63 -10.48 3.87
N ASP A 126 -3.76 -10.44 4.55
CA ASP A 126 -4.42 -11.63 5.04
C ASP A 126 -5.01 -12.44 3.87
N ASP A 127 -5.31 -13.72 4.09
CA ASP A 127 -6.00 -14.60 3.13
C ASP A 127 -7.36 -14.04 2.67
N SER A 128 -7.93 -13.11 3.42
CA SER A 128 -9.16 -12.40 3.11
C SER A 128 -9.04 -11.36 1.99
N GLY A 129 -7.83 -11.09 1.47
CA GLY A 129 -7.61 -10.07 0.45
C GLY A 129 -7.59 -8.63 0.98
N TYR A 130 -7.76 -8.43 2.27
CA TYR A 130 -7.67 -7.10 2.88
C TYR A 130 -6.21 -6.63 2.92
N SER A 131 -5.89 -5.68 2.09
CA SER A 131 -4.61 -4.98 2.12
C SER A 131 -4.77 -3.65 2.84
N ASP A 132 -4.45 -3.64 4.11
CA ASP A 132 -4.41 -2.44 4.95
C ASP A 132 -3.06 -1.74 4.82
N THR A 133 -2.58 -1.51 3.60
CA THR A 133 -1.34 -0.77 3.40
C THR A 133 -1.59 0.73 3.62
N PRO A 134 -1.11 1.32 4.72
CA PRO A 134 -1.34 2.73 4.98
C PRO A 134 -0.64 3.58 3.91
N THR A 135 -1.26 4.68 3.54
CA THR A 135 -0.61 5.69 2.72
C THR A 135 0.54 6.30 3.52
N ILE A 136 1.78 6.14 3.02
CA ILE A 136 2.94 6.71 3.70
C ILE A 136 2.98 8.21 3.40
N LEU A 137 2.75 9.02 4.43
CA LEU A 137 3.08 10.43 4.41
C LEU A 137 4.59 10.56 4.53
N PHE A 138 5.25 10.81 3.42
CA PHE A 138 6.67 11.17 3.48
C PHE A 138 6.80 12.61 3.97
N GLY A 139 7.73 12.84 4.89
CA GLY A 139 8.09 14.19 5.32
C GLY A 139 8.42 15.05 4.09
N SER A 140 7.54 15.97 3.77
CA SER A 140 7.72 16.98 2.73
C SER A 140 8.21 18.28 3.36
N SER A 141 8.48 19.29 2.54
CA SER A 141 8.76 20.64 3.04
C SER A 141 7.57 21.34 3.71
N ASP A 142 6.43 20.70 3.71
CA ASP A 142 5.18 21.19 4.25
C ASP A 142 5.03 20.83 5.73
N VAL A 143 4.61 21.78 6.57
CA VAL A 143 4.48 21.60 8.01
C VAL A 143 3.49 20.51 8.40
N TYR A 144 2.37 20.40 7.68
CA TYR A 144 1.38 19.35 7.95
C TYR A 144 1.98 17.98 7.68
N SER A 145 2.50 17.74 6.46
CA SER A 145 3.03 16.45 6.05
C SER A 145 4.25 16.02 6.87
N ASN A 146 5.06 16.99 7.32
CA ASN A 146 6.23 16.70 8.15
C ASN A 146 5.83 16.17 9.53
N VAL A 147 4.88 16.79 10.19
CA VAL A 147 4.43 16.39 11.53
C VAL A 147 3.49 15.17 11.43
N ALA A 148 2.52 15.19 10.50
CA ALA A 148 1.58 14.08 10.31
C ALA A 148 2.25 12.78 9.87
N GLY A 149 3.27 12.87 9.01
CA GLY A 149 4.01 11.70 8.52
C GLY A 149 4.67 10.90 9.63
N TYR A 150 5.11 11.54 10.69
CA TYR A 150 5.68 10.90 11.88
C TYR A 150 4.63 10.65 12.96
N GLY A 151 3.82 11.66 13.27
CA GLY A 151 2.84 11.60 14.34
C GLY A 151 1.75 10.56 14.10
N PHE A 152 1.22 10.49 12.88
CA PHE A 152 0.09 9.61 12.59
C PHE A 152 0.49 8.17 12.23
N SER A 153 1.77 7.88 12.09
CA SER A 153 2.26 6.52 11.79
C SER A 153 1.98 5.49 12.90
N SER A 154 1.60 5.93 14.08
CA SER A 154 1.32 5.06 15.24
C SER A 154 0.04 4.23 15.08
N VAL A 155 -0.90 4.69 14.25
CA VAL A 155 -2.12 3.99 13.87
C VAL A 155 -2.12 3.79 12.36
N ARG A 156 -3.00 2.95 11.85
CA ARG A 156 -3.17 2.74 10.40
C ARG A 156 -3.81 3.96 9.72
N PHE A 157 -3.13 5.10 9.81
CA PHE A 157 -3.62 6.35 9.24
C PHE A 157 -3.48 6.34 7.72
N ARG A 158 -4.57 6.61 7.03
CA ARG A 158 -4.61 6.83 5.59
C ARG A 158 -4.85 8.31 5.32
N ASN A 159 -3.97 8.93 4.55
CA ASN A 159 -4.14 10.33 4.19
C ASN A 159 -5.48 10.55 3.50
N ARG A 160 -6.34 11.42 4.06
CA ARG A 160 -7.71 11.71 3.56
C ARG A 160 -8.58 10.46 3.40
N GLY A 161 -8.26 9.37 4.10
CA GLY A 161 -8.95 8.09 3.98
C GLY A 161 -8.67 7.31 2.69
N TYR A 162 -7.70 7.73 1.87
CA TYR A 162 -7.41 7.07 0.60
C TYR A 162 -6.55 5.82 0.77
N ASN A 163 -6.76 4.83 -0.09
CA ASN A 163 -5.87 3.69 -0.21
C ASN A 163 -4.53 4.07 -0.83
N SER A 164 -3.48 3.32 -0.52
CA SER A 164 -2.13 3.59 -1.04
C SER A 164 -1.98 3.43 -2.55
N GLU A 165 -2.89 2.71 -3.22
CA GLU A 165 -2.96 2.60 -4.68
C GLU A 165 -3.24 3.92 -5.39
N THR A 166 -3.84 4.88 -4.67
CA THR A 166 -4.19 6.21 -5.19
C THR A 166 -3.03 7.20 -5.20
N GLN A 167 -1.89 6.84 -4.58
CA GLN A 167 -0.64 7.59 -4.59
C GLN A 167 0.33 7.00 -5.60
N ASP A 168 0.88 7.82 -6.48
CA ASP A 168 1.89 7.38 -7.41
C ASP A 168 3.30 7.58 -6.86
N VAL A 169 4.08 6.51 -6.89
CA VAL A 169 5.49 6.55 -6.50
C VAL A 169 6.36 6.24 -7.71
N TYR A 170 7.26 7.18 -8.00
CA TYR A 170 8.25 7.07 -9.06
C TYR A 170 9.63 6.81 -8.45
N LEU A 171 10.42 6.00 -9.11
CA LEU A 171 11.84 5.80 -8.82
C LEU A 171 12.64 6.15 -10.07
N SER A 172 13.45 7.20 -9.96
CA SER A 172 14.22 7.73 -11.10
C SER A 172 13.38 8.07 -12.34
N GLY A 173 12.12 8.47 -12.13
CA GLY A 173 11.17 8.84 -13.20
C GLY A 173 10.36 7.70 -13.79
N VAL A 174 10.41 6.49 -13.22
CA VAL A 174 9.57 5.34 -13.60
C VAL A 174 8.57 5.02 -12.51
N ARG A 175 7.30 4.82 -12.86
CA ARG A 175 6.23 4.49 -11.92
C ARG A 175 6.40 3.09 -11.34
N MET A 176 6.48 2.99 -10.01
CA MET A 176 6.73 1.76 -9.26
C MET A 176 5.48 1.01 -8.85
N ASN A 177 4.31 1.62 -8.89
CA ASN A 177 3.06 0.97 -8.50
C ASN A 177 2.90 -0.39 -9.20
N ASP A 178 2.55 -1.40 -8.41
CA ASP A 178 2.40 -2.78 -8.87
C ASP A 178 1.27 -2.91 -9.90
N ALA A 179 1.51 -3.66 -10.96
CA ALA A 179 0.57 -3.77 -12.07
C ALA A 179 -0.70 -4.56 -11.72
N MET A 180 -0.61 -5.47 -10.73
CA MET A 180 -1.70 -6.36 -10.33
C MET A 180 -2.62 -5.72 -9.31
N THR A 181 -2.05 -4.92 -8.40
CA THR A 181 -2.74 -4.40 -7.20
C THR A 181 -2.87 -2.89 -7.18
N GLY A 182 -2.06 -2.16 -7.95
CA GLY A 182 -1.95 -0.70 -7.86
C GLY A 182 -1.10 -0.19 -6.68
N TYR A 183 -0.84 -1.03 -5.66
CA TYR A 183 -0.09 -0.62 -4.47
C TYR A 183 1.39 -0.38 -4.76
N THR A 184 2.00 0.53 -4.00
CA THR A 184 3.44 0.74 -4.08
C THR A 184 4.19 -0.34 -3.31
N PRO A 185 5.13 -1.08 -3.95
CA PRO A 185 5.86 -2.17 -3.31
C PRO A 185 7.06 -1.63 -2.50
N TYR A 186 6.80 -0.93 -1.39
CA TYR A 186 7.84 -0.35 -0.53
C TYR A 186 8.84 -1.37 0.02
N SER A 187 8.44 -2.62 0.12
CA SER A 187 9.30 -3.73 0.55
C SER A 187 10.54 -3.91 -0.31
N LEU A 188 10.48 -3.54 -1.60
CA LEU A 188 11.60 -3.69 -2.55
C LEU A 188 12.85 -2.91 -2.16
N TRP A 189 12.69 -1.75 -1.53
CA TRP A 189 13.81 -0.90 -1.07
C TRP A 189 13.81 -0.65 0.44
N SER A 190 13.06 -1.47 1.17
CA SER A 190 13.03 -1.45 2.62
C SER A 190 14.42 -1.74 3.21
N GLY A 191 14.90 -0.88 4.10
CA GLY A 191 16.24 -0.96 4.66
C GLY A 191 17.34 -0.27 3.83
N LEU A 192 17.01 0.36 2.69
CA LEU A 192 17.94 1.14 1.83
C LEU A 192 17.79 2.65 2.04
N ASN A 193 17.56 3.09 3.27
CA ASN A 193 17.12 4.44 3.63
C ASN A 193 18.03 5.54 3.08
N GLU A 194 19.35 5.35 3.07
CA GLU A 194 20.29 6.37 2.60
C GLU A 194 20.31 6.48 1.07
N ALA A 195 20.24 5.36 0.36
CA ALA A 195 20.23 5.36 -1.10
C ALA A 195 18.90 5.89 -1.66
N MET A 196 17.79 5.72 -0.94
CA MET A 196 16.44 6.13 -1.36
C MET A 196 15.94 7.39 -0.63
N ARG A 197 16.84 8.15 -0.05
CA ARG A 197 16.52 9.32 0.78
C ARG A 197 16.10 10.55 -0.01
N SER A 198 16.76 10.79 -1.15
CA SER A 198 16.48 11.95 -1.98
C SER A 198 15.15 11.77 -2.70
N LYS A 199 14.16 12.58 -2.36
CA LYS A 199 12.82 12.48 -2.93
C LYS A 199 12.13 13.84 -3.02
N GLU A 200 11.19 13.93 -3.96
CA GLU A 200 10.28 15.06 -4.16
C GLU A 200 8.86 14.56 -4.05
N THR A 201 8.03 15.28 -3.32
CA THR A 201 6.65 14.88 -3.07
C THR A 201 5.72 16.06 -3.35
N THR A 202 4.63 15.79 -4.06
CA THR A 202 3.48 16.68 -4.21
C THR A 202 2.30 16.13 -3.42
N MET A 203 1.40 16.99 -2.98
CA MET A 203 0.24 16.60 -2.19
C MET A 203 -1.04 16.71 -3.01
N GLY A 204 -1.98 15.79 -2.75
CA GLY A 204 -3.30 15.82 -3.41
C GLY A 204 -3.18 15.86 -4.93
N VAL A 205 -3.88 16.80 -5.55
CA VAL A 205 -3.91 16.95 -7.01
C VAL A 205 -2.92 17.99 -7.55
N GLU A 206 -1.92 18.40 -6.78
CA GLU A 206 -0.86 19.27 -7.26
C GLU A 206 -0.13 18.66 -8.48
N ALA A 207 0.34 19.52 -9.40
CA ALA A 207 1.11 19.09 -10.56
C ALA A 207 2.49 18.57 -10.18
N SER A 208 2.97 17.56 -10.90
CA SER A 208 4.27 16.94 -10.74
C SER A 208 5.09 17.02 -12.03
N ASP A 209 6.41 16.99 -11.91
CA ASP A 209 7.37 16.96 -13.03
C ASP A 209 7.68 15.51 -13.51
N TYR A 210 7.11 14.48 -12.89
CA TYR A 210 7.49 13.08 -13.13
C TYR A 210 6.37 12.22 -13.70
N GLY A 211 5.17 12.72 -13.75
CA GLY A 211 3.98 12.08 -14.27
C GLY A 211 2.75 12.84 -13.83
N ILE A 212 1.59 12.52 -14.36
CA ILE A 212 0.37 13.18 -13.90
C ILE A 212 0.06 12.82 -12.45
N GLY A 213 0.33 11.58 -12.07
CA GLY A 213 0.09 11.04 -10.73
C GLY A 213 -1.37 10.85 -10.38
N GLY A 214 -1.63 10.10 -9.33
CA GLY A 214 -2.96 9.92 -8.75
C GLY A 214 -3.48 11.18 -8.04
N PHE A 215 -4.68 11.07 -7.48
CA PHE A 215 -5.31 12.18 -6.73
C PHE A 215 -4.80 12.30 -5.28
N ASN A 216 -3.99 11.37 -4.80
CA ASN A 216 -3.35 11.39 -3.48
C ASN A 216 -1.88 11.82 -3.53
N GLY A 217 -1.47 12.51 -4.58
CA GLY A 217 -0.13 13.03 -4.73
C GLY A 217 0.85 12.11 -5.46
N VAL A 218 2.05 12.62 -5.64
CA VAL A 218 3.17 11.96 -6.31
C VAL A 218 4.40 12.03 -5.44
N THR A 219 5.12 10.93 -5.33
CA THR A 219 6.48 10.92 -4.77
C THR A 219 7.45 10.42 -5.81
N ASN A 220 8.49 11.18 -6.15
CA ASN A 220 9.62 10.70 -6.95
C ASN A 220 10.85 10.52 -6.07
N ILE A 221 11.43 9.33 -6.10
CA ILE A 221 12.67 8.98 -5.40
C ILE A 221 13.81 9.05 -6.39
N HIS A 222 14.83 9.86 -6.09
CA HIS A 222 16.06 9.94 -6.88
C HIS A 222 16.98 8.80 -6.47
N GLY A 223 16.94 7.70 -7.21
CA GLY A 223 17.71 6.49 -6.91
C GLY A 223 19.10 6.46 -7.57
N ASN A 224 19.57 7.52 -8.20
CA ASN A 224 20.86 7.54 -8.89
C ASN A 224 22.04 7.80 -7.92
N PRO A 225 23.25 7.28 -8.22
CA PRO A 225 24.41 7.37 -7.34
C PRO A 225 24.80 8.79 -6.93
N ALA A 226 24.73 9.76 -7.85
CA ALA A 226 25.06 11.16 -7.58
C ALA A 226 24.08 11.83 -6.61
N SER A 227 22.89 11.28 -6.40
CA SER A 227 21.90 11.78 -5.42
C SER A 227 22.17 11.28 -4.00
N VAL A 228 23.01 10.25 -3.84
CA VAL A 228 23.41 9.72 -2.54
C VAL A 228 24.46 10.62 -1.94
N ARG A 229 24.30 10.98 -0.68
CA ARG A 229 25.21 11.87 0.02
C ARG A 229 26.62 11.29 0.10
N PRO A 230 27.67 12.02 -0.34
CA PRO A 230 29.05 11.53 -0.35
C PRO A 230 29.60 11.17 1.03
N GLY A 231 30.53 10.22 1.06
CA GLY A 231 31.20 9.72 2.26
C GLY A 231 30.66 8.39 2.76
N TRP A 232 31.20 7.93 3.87
CA TRP A 232 30.77 6.73 4.56
C TRP A 232 29.71 7.06 5.62
N ARG A 233 28.73 6.20 5.75
CA ARG A 233 27.77 6.19 6.85
C ARG A 233 27.56 4.78 7.36
N PHE A 234 27.61 4.64 8.68
CA PHE A 234 27.27 3.44 9.40
C PHE A 234 26.13 3.73 10.37
N SER A 235 25.18 2.81 10.49
CA SER A 235 24.07 2.93 11.42
C SER A 235 23.80 1.59 12.07
N VAL A 236 23.60 1.59 13.38
CA VAL A 236 23.16 0.47 14.17
C VAL A 236 21.89 0.89 14.88
N LEU A 237 20.81 0.15 14.68
CA LEU A 237 19.51 0.44 15.27
C LEU A 237 19.03 -0.78 16.06
N SER A 238 18.60 -0.55 17.30
CA SER A 238 17.87 -1.51 18.12
C SER A 238 16.41 -1.07 18.25
N ASN A 239 15.48 -2.00 18.07
CA ASN A 239 14.03 -1.72 18.04
C ASN A 239 13.28 -2.86 18.73
N SER A 240 12.26 -2.53 19.52
CA SER A 240 11.39 -3.50 20.17
C SER A 240 10.13 -3.86 19.37
N ALA A 241 9.74 -3.06 18.37
CA ALA A 241 8.45 -3.15 17.69
C ALA A 241 8.43 -4.15 16.52
N LEU A 242 9.43 -4.15 15.64
CA LEU A 242 9.43 -4.93 14.40
C LEU A 242 10.52 -5.98 14.34
N TYR A 243 11.77 -5.59 14.54
CA TYR A 243 12.96 -6.43 14.53
C TYR A 243 13.94 -5.96 15.61
N ARG A 244 14.74 -6.84 16.14
CA ARG A 244 15.66 -6.52 17.26
C ARG A 244 16.81 -5.62 16.84
N LEU A 245 17.36 -5.84 15.65
CA LEU A 245 18.60 -5.21 15.20
C LEU A 245 18.56 -4.87 13.72
N ARG A 246 18.97 -3.65 13.37
CA ARG A 246 19.33 -3.25 12.01
C ARG A 246 20.79 -2.79 11.98
N LEU A 247 21.55 -3.32 11.03
CA LEU A 247 22.88 -2.85 10.67
C LEU A 247 22.82 -2.25 9.27
N MET A 248 23.41 -1.10 9.06
CA MET A 248 23.48 -0.47 7.75
C MET A 248 24.84 0.18 7.51
N ALA A 249 25.36 0.02 6.30
CA ALA A 249 26.55 0.71 5.83
C ALA A 249 26.29 1.29 4.44
N THR A 250 26.66 2.54 4.23
CA THR A 250 26.51 3.26 2.96
C THR A 250 27.80 3.95 2.61
N TYR A 251 28.17 3.89 1.34
CA TYR A 251 29.25 4.65 0.75
C TYR A 251 28.77 5.32 -0.53
N ALA A 252 29.15 6.59 -0.72
CA ALA A 252 29.01 7.27 -1.99
C ALA A 252 30.24 8.13 -2.26
N SER A 253 30.72 8.07 -3.50
CA SER A 253 31.91 8.87 -3.91
C SER A 253 31.56 10.34 -4.12
N GLY A 254 30.27 10.66 -4.36
CA GLY A 254 29.94 11.91 -5.03
C GLY A 254 30.37 11.91 -6.49
N GLU A 255 30.21 13.04 -7.20
CA GLU A 255 30.75 13.22 -8.56
C GLU A 255 32.26 13.47 -8.47
N LEU A 256 33.05 12.57 -9.05
CA LEU A 256 34.51 12.67 -9.14
C LEU A 256 34.90 13.55 -10.32
N ASP A 257 36.12 14.11 -10.31
CA ASP A 257 36.64 14.99 -11.37
C ASP A 257 36.57 14.37 -12.77
N ASN A 258 36.66 13.05 -12.84
CA ASN A 258 36.57 12.33 -14.11
C ASN A 258 35.08 12.04 -14.50
N GLY A 259 34.13 12.60 -13.77
CA GLY A 259 32.68 12.47 -14.01
C GLY A 259 32.04 11.11 -13.61
N TRP A 260 32.75 10.26 -12.89
CA TRP A 260 32.19 9.05 -12.31
C TRP A 260 31.54 9.32 -10.94
N SER A 261 30.47 8.61 -10.63
CA SER A 261 29.86 8.53 -9.30
C SER A 261 29.56 7.09 -8.96
N TYR A 262 29.88 6.67 -7.73
CA TYR A 262 29.61 5.33 -7.23
C TYR A 262 28.86 5.44 -5.91
N ALA A 263 27.85 4.57 -5.71
CA ALA A 263 27.17 4.47 -4.42
C ALA A 263 26.83 3.01 -4.09
N PHE A 264 27.05 2.65 -2.84
CA PHE A 264 26.74 1.33 -2.29
C PHE A 264 26.02 1.48 -0.96
N ASN A 265 24.98 0.70 -0.75
CA ASN A 265 24.30 0.61 0.53
C ASN A 265 23.99 -0.86 0.83
N VAL A 266 24.28 -1.30 2.03
CA VAL A 266 23.93 -2.64 2.52
C VAL A 266 23.29 -2.52 3.89
N SER A 267 22.27 -3.32 4.13
CA SER A 267 21.66 -3.41 5.46
C SER A 267 21.20 -4.82 5.80
N ALA A 268 21.16 -5.12 7.09
CA ALA A 268 20.59 -6.35 7.62
C ALA A 268 19.59 -6.01 8.73
N ARG A 269 18.41 -6.64 8.71
CA ARG A 269 17.38 -6.55 9.75
C ARG A 269 17.15 -7.92 10.32
N LEU A 270 17.37 -8.08 11.63
CA LEU A 270 17.44 -9.36 12.28
C LEU A 270 16.63 -9.39 13.58
N GLY A 271 16.05 -10.55 13.88
CA GLY A 271 15.38 -10.83 15.16
C GLY A 271 13.88 -10.65 15.13
N GLY A 272 13.23 -11.06 16.22
CA GLY A 272 11.80 -10.87 16.45
C GLY A 272 11.49 -9.53 17.11
N ASN A 273 10.23 -9.23 17.25
CA ASN A 273 9.78 -8.14 18.11
C ASN A 273 9.57 -8.65 19.55
N ASP A 274 9.40 -7.74 20.50
CA ASP A 274 9.21 -8.05 21.92
C ASP A 274 7.76 -8.33 22.29
N TRP A 275 6.82 -8.06 21.38
CA TRP A 275 5.39 -8.06 21.64
C TRP A 275 4.68 -9.31 21.11
N VAL A 276 4.93 -9.68 19.85
CA VAL A 276 4.20 -10.76 19.18
C VAL A 276 5.09 -11.94 18.95
N LYS A 277 4.87 -13.01 19.68
CA LYS A 277 5.64 -14.24 19.53
C LYS A 277 5.42 -14.89 18.16
N GLY A 278 6.49 -15.38 17.57
CA GLY A 278 6.47 -15.98 16.23
C GLY A 278 6.68 -14.96 15.10
N VAL A 279 6.54 -13.67 15.36
CA VAL A 279 6.90 -12.61 14.41
C VAL A 279 8.40 -12.35 14.46
N TYR A 280 9.05 -12.34 13.29
CA TYR A 280 10.49 -12.11 13.16
C TYR A 280 10.84 -11.56 11.79
N TYR A 281 11.98 -10.90 11.72
CA TYR A 281 12.64 -10.47 10.48
C TYR A 281 13.98 -11.16 10.32
N ARG A 282 14.26 -11.59 9.10
CA ARG A 282 15.56 -12.07 8.66
C ARG A 282 15.74 -11.57 7.23
N SER A 283 16.16 -10.32 7.09
CA SER A 283 16.21 -9.62 5.80
C SER A 283 17.59 -8.99 5.60
N PHE A 284 18.05 -9.04 4.37
CA PHE A 284 19.27 -8.39 3.90
C PHE A 284 18.90 -7.50 2.70
N ALA A 285 19.37 -6.25 2.68
CA ALA A 285 19.14 -5.36 1.57
C ALA A 285 20.46 -4.89 1.00
N TYR A 286 20.50 -4.73 -0.31
CA TYR A 286 21.66 -4.15 -1.01
C TYR A 286 21.20 -3.17 -2.10
N TYR A 287 22.03 -2.16 -2.30
CA TYR A 287 21.98 -1.21 -3.41
C TYR A 287 23.39 -1.03 -3.96
N ALA A 288 23.53 -1.05 -5.25
CA ALA A 288 24.78 -0.74 -5.94
C ALA A 288 24.45 0.11 -7.17
N GLY A 289 25.14 1.23 -7.30
CA GLY A 289 24.93 2.14 -8.41
C GLY A 289 26.24 2.73 -8.94
N VAL A 290 26.28 2.90 -10.24
CA VAL A 290 27.36 3.59 -10.96
C VAL A 290 26.74 4.59 -11.93
N GLU A 291 27.34 5.76 -12.01
CA GLU A 291 26.91 6.82 -12.92
C GLU A 291 28.11 7.45 -13.58
N LYS A 292 27.99 7.77 -14.87
CA LYS A 292 29.01 8.45 -15.65
C LYS A 292 28.42 9.68 -16.31
N LYS A 293 29.03 10.81 -16.07
CA LYS A 293 28.81 12.07 -16.79
C LYS A 293 29.80 12.19 -17.94
N PHE A 294 29.30 12.42 -19.13
CA PHE A 294 30.10 12.63 -20.36
C PHE A 294 29.99 14.10 -20.78
N GLY A 295 31.03 14.86 -20.55
CA GLY A 295 30.97 16.29 -20.70
C GLY A 295 29.96 16.93 -19.77
N ASN A 296 29.29 18.01 -20.18
CA ASN A 296 28.27 18.69 -19.38
C ASN A 296 26.83 18.32 -19.78
N VAL A 297 26.66 17.53 -20.83
CA VAL A 297 25.36 17.27 -21.46
C VAL A 297 24.80 15.89 -21.10
N HIS A 298 25.62 14.87 -21.10
CA HIS A 298 25.16 13.50 -21.04
C HIS A 298 25.49 12.83 -19.71
N ARG A 299 24.54 12.07 -19.17
CA ARG A 299 24.68 11.28 -17.94
C ARG A 299 24.06 9.92 -18.14
N LEU A 300 24.77 8.85 -17.78
CA LEU A 300 24.27 7.48 -17.82
C LEU A 300 24.44 6.86 -16.44
N SER A 301 23.36 6.35 -15.89
CA SER A 301 23.31 5.72 -14.56
C SER A 301 22.79 4.28 -14.66
N LEU A 302 23.47 3.36 -14.01
CA LEU A 302 23.04 1.98 -13.80
C LEU A 302 22.96 1.69 -12.31
N VAL A 303 21.78 1.24 -11.86
CA VAL A 303 21.50 0.96 -10.46
C VAL A 303 20.88 -0.42 -10.35
N THR A 304 21.27 -1.20 -9.35
CA THR A 304 20.60 -2.43 -8.97
C THR A 304 20.41 -2.50 -7.46
N PHE A 305 19.27 -3.01 -7.02
CA PHE A 305 18.99 -3.22 -5.61
C PHE A 305 17.99 -4.37 -5.39
N ALA A 306 18.01 -4.94 -4.21
CA ALA A 306 17.01 -5.87 -3.73
C ALA A 306 16.99 -5.94 -2.20
N THR A 307 15.89 -6.47 -1.67
CA THR A 307 15.71 -6.74 -0.24
C THR A 307 15.26 -8.20 -0.02
N PRO A 308 16.16 -9.18 -0.26
CA PRO A 308 15.83 -10.57 0.04
C PRO A 308 15.58 -10.77 1.53
N GLY A 309 14.55 -11.55 1.85
CA GLY A 309 14.24 -11.78 3.25
C GLY A 309 13.12 -12.75 3.53
N GLN A 310 12.99 -13.00 4.84
CA GLN A 310 11.88 -13.76 5.42
C GLN A 310 11.29 -12.99 6.58
N ARG A 311 9.97 -13.06 6.71
CA ARG A 311 9.23 -12.48 7.83
C ARG A 311 8.14 -13.43 8.30
N GLY A 312 8.09 -13.72 9.62
CA GLY A 312 6.97 -14.41 10.25
C GLY A 312 5.81 -13.43 10.46
N ALA A 313 4.60 -13.85 10.08
CA ALA A 313 3.41 -13.01 10.15
C ALA A 313 2.59 -13.25 11.43
N GLN A 314 1.78 -12.25 11.78
CA GLN A 314 0.72 -12.28 12.78
C GLN A 314 -0.65 -12.37 12.08
N ASN A 315 -1.60 -13.08 12.67
CA ASN A 315 -3.02 -13.01 12.31
C ASN A 315 -3.80 -12.17 13.31
N ALA A 316 -4.89 -11.56 12.82
CA ALA A 316 -5.94 -11.02 13.67
C ALA A 316 -6.71 -12.19 14.35
N SER A 317 -7.17 -11.97 15.57
CA SER A 317 -8.01 -12.92 16.30
C SER A 317 -9.27 -12.24 16.84
N THR A 318 -10.25 -13.03 17.26
CA THR A 318 -11.46 -12.51 17.89
C THR A 318 -11.20 -12.00 19.31
N GLN A 319 -12.08 -11.17 19.83
CA GLN A 319 -11.96 -10.68 21.20
C GLN A 319 -11.97 -11.82 22.23
N GLU A 320 -12.80 -12.83 22.02
CA GLU A 320 -12.83 -14.03 22.86
C GLU A 320 -11.44 -14.68 23.02
N VAL A 321 -10.71 -14.82 21.91
CA VAL A 321 -9.35 -15.41 21.94
C VAL A 321 -8.39 -14.54 22.75
N TYR A 322 -8.44 -13.21 22.56
CA TYR A 322 -7.60 -12.29 23.33
C TYR A 322 -7.91 -12.32 24.83
N ASP A 323 -9.19 -12.41 25.20
CA ASP A 323 -9.65 -12.49 26.58
C ASP A 323 -9.23 -13.83 27.24
N LEU A 324 -9.38 -14.95 26.52
CA LEU A 324 -8.94 -16.27 26.97
C LEU A 324 -7.43 -16.32 27.18
N MET A 325 -6.67 -15.69 26.29
CA MET A 325 -5.20 -15.61 26.39
C MET A 325 -4.75 -14.57 27.41
N GLY A 326 -5.58 -13.58 27.77
CA GLY A 326 -5.17 -12.45 28.59
C GLY A 326 -4.13 -11.56 27.92
N ASP A 327 -4.01 -11.62 26.59
CA ASP A 327 -3.00 -10.90 25.83
C ASP A 327 -3.51 -10.51 24.42
N ASN A 328 -3.63 -9.22 24.18
CA ASN A 328 -4.02 -8.66 22.88
C ASN A 328 -2.95 -8.82 21.79
N MET A 329 -1.77 -9.35 22.14
CA MET A 329 -0.68 -9.63 21.20
C MET A 329 -0.60 -11.11 20.80
N TYR A 330 -1.63 -11.89 21.10
CA TYR A 330 -1.70 -13.29 20.71
C TYR A 330 -1.57 -13.44 19.17
N ASN A 331 -0.93 -14.55 18.76
CA ASN A 331 -0.74 -14.89 17.36
C ASN A 331 -0.97 -16.39 17.16
N SER A 332 -1.93 -16.78 16.36
CA SER A 332 -2.31 -18.16 16.09
C SER A 332 -1.38 -18.87 15.09
N ASN A 333 -0.49 -18.14 14.42
CA ASN A 333 0.33 -18.69 13.32
C ASN A 333 1.53 -19.53 13.78
N TRP A 334 1.86 -19.58 15.05
CA TRP A 334 3.07 -20.24 15.52
C TRP A 334 2.80 -21.35 16.54
N GLY A 335 3.75 -22.23 16.69
CA GLY A 335 3.80 -23.27 17.71
C GLY A 335 5.21 -23.77 17.93
N TYR A 336 5.40 -24.65 18.90
CA TYR A 336 6.68 -25.27 19.14
C TYR A 336 6.89 -26.49 18.25
N GLN A 337 8.07 -26.60 17.66
CA GLN A 337 8.58 -27.80 17.00
C GLN A 337 9.98 -28.07 17.49
N ASN A 338 10.18 -29.24 18.12
CA ASN A 338 11.47 -29.61 18.72
C ASN A 338 12.01 -28.52 19.66
N GLY A 339 11.14 -27.92 20.49
CA GLY A 339 11.49 -26.86 21.44
C GLY A 339 11.78 -25.49 20.82
N LYS A 340 11.63 -25.32 19.50
CA LYS A 340 11.83 -24.04 18.77
C LYS A 340 10.52 -23.48 18.27
N VAL A 341 10.40 -22.16 18.31
CA VAL A 341 9.25 -21.45 17.71
C VAL A 341 9.29 -21.59 16.19
N ARG A 342 8.24 -22.15 15.60
CA ARG A 342 8.02 -22.22 14.16
C ARG A 342 6.72 -21.53 13.81
N ASN A 343 6.79 -20.55 12.90
CA ASN A 343 5.62 -19.87 12.34
C ASN A 343 5.20 -20.57 11.04
N ALA A 344 3.91 -20.82 10.87
CA ALA A 344 3.35 -21.44 9.67
C ALA A 344 3.20 -20.44 8.53
N ARG A 345 3.06 -19.15 8.86
CA ARG A 345 2.84 -18.07 7.89
C ARG A 345 4.10 -17.22 7.78
N VAL A 346 4.96 -17.59 6.83
CA VAL A 346 6.25 -16.94 6.59
C VAL A 346 6.25 -16.34 5.19
N ARG A 347 6.38 -15.02 5.09
CA ARG A 347 6.62 -14.33 3.82
C ARG A 347 8.08 -14.44 3.43
N LYS A 348 8.32 -14.76 2.16
CA LYS A 348 9.65 -14.87 1.56
C LYS A 348 9.69 -14.02 0.31
N THR A 349 10.66 -13.12 0.21
CA THR A 349 10.78 -12.21 -0.93
C THR A 349 12.20 -12.18 -1.44
N PHE A 350 12.34 -12.15 -2.77
CA PHE A 350 13.58 -11.80 -3.46
C PHE A 350 13.23 -11.29 -4.86
N GLU A 351 13.14 -9.99 -5.00
CA GLU A 351 12.73 -9.32 -6.23
C GLU A 351 13.75 -8.22 -6.56
N PRO A 352 14.88 -8.56 -7.22
CA PRO A 352 15.86 -7.57 -7.67
C PRO A 352 15.27 -6.62 -8.71
N VAL A 353 15.65 -5.36 -8.59
CA VAL A 353 15.32 -4.28 -9.51
C VAL A 353 16.62 -3.75 -10.12
N THR A 354 16.63 -3.58 -11.42
CA THR A 354 17.74 -2.95 -12.16
C THR A 354 17.20 -1.80 -12.99
N ILE A 355 17.84 -0.64 -12.91
CA ILE A 355 17.45 0.59 -13.58
C ILE A 355 18.62 1.11 -14.40
N LEU A 356 18.39 1.30 -15.69
CA LEU A 356 19.28 2.03 -16.58
C LEU A 356 18.62 3.35 -16.93
N LYS A 357 19.26 4.47 -16.57
CA LYS A 357 18.78 5.83 -16.86
C LYS A 357 19.81 6.61 -17.65
N TYR A 358 19.38 7.16 -18.75
CA TYR A 358 20.12 8.16 -19.52
C TYR A 358 19.46 9.53 -19.32
N THR A 359 20.26 10.57 -19.08
CA THR A 359 19.80 11.95 -18.99
C THR A 359 20.67 12.82 -19.90
N ALA A 360 20.03 13.69 -20.64
CA ALA A 360 20.67 14.69 -21.48
C ALA A 360 20.20 16.09 -21.08
N THR A 361 21.12 16.99 -20.87
CA THR A 361 20.91 18.44 -20.62
C THR A 361 21.59 19.26 -21.69
N PRO A 362 21.06 19.31 -22.93
CA PRO A 362 21.70 19.99 -24.05
C PRO A 362 21.84 21.49 -23.85
N SER A 363 21.00 22.08 -23.03
CA SER A 363 21.02 23.48 -22.60
C SER A 363 20.43 23.59 -21.18
N ASP A 364 20.62 24.74 -20.54
CA ASP A 364 20.05 25.05 -19.22
C ASP A 364 18.51 25.06 -19.22
N ASN A 365 17.90 25.09 -20.38
CA ASN A 365 16.47 25.16 -20.58
C ASN A 365 15.85 23.81 -20.97
N LEU A 366 16.66 22.78 -21.25
CA LEU A 366 16.14 21.51 -21.77
C LEU A 366 16.83 20.33 -21.05
N GLU A 367 16.02 19.52 -20.41
CA GLU A 367 16.41 18.23 -19.85
C GLU A 367 15.55 17.15 -20.48
N ALA A 368 16.18 16.08 -20.93
CA ALA A 368 15.49 14.88 -21.42
C ALA A 368 16.08 13.66 -20.72
N SER A 369 15.23 12.69 -20.40
CA SER A 369 15.67 11.43 -19.82
C SER A 369 14.94 10.24 -20.39
N ALA A 370 15.63 9.11 -20.48
CA ALA A 370 15.06 7.82 -20.81
C ALA A 370 15.48 6.80 -19.75
N THR A 371 14.54 6.06 -19.23
CA THR A 371 14.76 5.10 -18.16
C THR A 371 14.15 3.77 -18.53
N VAL A 372 14.92 2.68 -18.34
CA VAL A 372 14.45 1.31 -18.42
C VAL A 372 14.61 0.68 -17.05
N LEU A 373 13.52 0.15 -16.51
CA LEU A 373 13.49 -0.59 -15.27
C LEU A 373 13.11 -2.04 -15.56
N TRP A 374 13.87 -2.95 -15.02
CA TRP A 374 13.56 -4.37 -15.00
C TRP A 374 13.49 -4.87 -13.56
N ARG A 375 12.33 -5.43 -13.19
CA ARG A 375 12.08 -6.12 -11.93
C ARG A 375 11.75 -7.56 -12.24
N THR A 376 12.44 -8.48 -11.58
CA THR A 376 12.12 -9.92 -11.69
C THR A 376 12.26 -10.54 -10.31
N GLY A 377 11.59 -11.66 -10.06
CA GLY A 377 11.86 -12.34 -8.81
C GLY A 377 10.68 -13.11 -8.23
N LYS A 378 10.83 -13.41 -6.97
CA LYS A 378 10.03 -14.37 -6.23
C LYS A 378 9.48 -13.72 -4.97
N ASN A 379 8.15 -13.74 -4.88
CA ASN A 379 7.43 -13.33 -3.69
C ASN A 379 6.45 -14.45 -3.32
N GLY A 380 6.34 -14.78 -2.04
CA GLY A 380 5.41 -15.79 -1.60
C GLY A 380 5.29 -15.84 -0.11
N TYR A 381 4.26 -16.51 0.37
CA TYR A 381 4.07 -16.79 1.78
C TYR A 381 3.60 -18.21 2.00
N THR A 382 4.03 -18.79 3.13
CA THR A 382 3.61 -20.13 3.53
C THR A 382 2.27 -20.07 4.26
N ALA A 383 1.48 -21.14 4.15
CA ALA A 383 0.26 -21.35 4.93
C ALA A 383 0.07 -22.85 5.16
N LEU A 384 -0.72 -23.21 6.17
CA LEU A 384 -1.13 -24.60 6.35
C LEU A 384 -2.26 -24.90 5.34
N ASP A 385 -2.12 -26.05 4.68
CA ASP A 385 -3.16 -26.69 3.87
C ASP A 385 -3.45 -28.08 4.44
N TRP A 386 -4.71 -28.50 4.42
CA TRP A 386 -5.10 -29.79 4.95
C TRP A 386 -6.20 -30.43 4.12
N TYR A 387 -6.20 -31.75 4.12
CA TYR A 387 -7.13 -32.56 3.38
C TYR A 387 -7.64 -33.70 4.24
N ASP A 388 -8.97 -33.87 4.30
CA ASP A 388 -9.64 -34.90 5.11
C ASP A 388 -9.08 -34.98 6.54
N ALA A 389 -8.90 -33.82 7.16
CA ALA A 389 -8.38 -33.64 8.50
C ALA A 389 -8.98 -32.40 9.17
N ALA A 390 -8.93 -32.36 10.51
CA ALA A 390 -9.44 -31.23 11.28
C ALA A 390 -8.62 -29.95 11.00
N ASP A 391 -9.29 -28.80 11.04
CA ASP A 391 -8.62 -27.49 10.93
C ASP A 391 -7.50 -27.40 11.98
N PRO A 392 -6.25 -27.17 11.57
CA PRO A 392 -5.12 -27.16 12.47
C PRO A 392 -4.94 -25.85 13.25
N ARG A 393 -5.70 -24.80 12.90
CA ARG A 393 -5.56 -23.48 13.51
C ARG A 393 -6.14 -23.51 14.94
N PRO A 394 -5.37 -23.06 15.95
CA PRO A 394 -5.87 -23.05 17.31
C PRO A 394 -7.08 -22.14 17.49
N ASP A 395 -7.11 -20.95 16.85
CA ASP A 395 -8.20 -19.96 16.90
C ASP A 395 -9.34 -20.23 15.90
N TYR A 396 -9.44 -21.47 15.38
CA TYR A 396 -10.61 -21.89 14.62
C TYR A 396 -11.85 -21.89 15.53
N TYR A 397 -12.93 -21.25 15.10
CA TYR A 397 -14.08 -20.97 15.95
C TYR A 397 -14.67 -22.22 16.65
N ARG A 398 -14.57 -23.42 16.03
CA ARG A 398 -15.02 -24.69 16.64
C ARG A 398 -14.16 -25.19 17.79
N ASN A 399 -13.00 -24.58 18.02
CA ASN A 399 -12.10 -24.84 19.15
C ASN A 399 -12.35 -23.88 20.32
N LEU A 400 -13.22 -22.88 20.14
CA LEU A 400 -13.48 -21.86 21.17
C LEU A 400 -14.64 -22.27 22.09
N PRO A 401 -14.65 -21.84 23.37
CA PRO A 401 -15.74 -22.09 24.30
C PRO A 401 -17.11 -21.66 23.76
N SER A 402 -17.21 -20.48 23.15
CA SER A 402 -18.46 -19.94 22.57
C SER A 402 -19.10 -20.88 21.55
N TYR A 403 -18.30 -21.71 20.88
CA TYR A 403 -18.87 -22.70 19.94
C TYR A 403 -19.70 -23.77 20.66
N PHE A 404 -19.43 -24.12 21.89
CA PHE A 404 -20.11 -25.16 22.63
C PHE A 404 -21.26 -24.64 23.48
N TYR A 405 -21.28 -23.34 23.72
CA TYR A 405 -22.32 -22.69 24.49
C TYR A 405 -22.67 -21.33 23.92
N MET A 406 -23.88 -21.18 23.47
CA MET A 406 -24.49 -19.94 23.02
C MET A 406 -25.89 -19.89 23.62
N ASP A 407 -26.06 -18.99 24.60
CA ASP A 407 -27.35 -18.78 25.29
C ASP A 407 -28.10 -17.65 24.56
N ASP A 408 -28.80 -18.06 23.51
CA ASP A 408 -29.69 -17.18 22.76
C ASP A 408 -31.00 -17.99 22.54
N GLU A 409 -32.15 -17.35 22.75
CA GLU A 409 -33.47 -18.00 22.59
C GLU A 409 -33.65 -18.60 21.19
N ASP A 410 -33.00 -17.98 20.18
CA ASP A 410 -33.06 -18.40 18.78
C ASP A 410 -31.95 -19.35 18.35
N TYR A 411 -30.88 -19.49 19.13
CA TYR A 411 -29.75 -20.35 18.80
C TYR A 411 -29.23 -21.11 20.02
N ASP A 412 -29.82 -22.26 20.26
CA ASP A 412 -29.52 -23.08 21.44
C ASP A 412 -28.39 -24.08 21.19
N ARG A 413 -27.18 -23.73 21.63
CA ARG A 413 -26.09 -24.69 21.82
C ARG A 413 -25.68 -24.71 23.28
N GLN A 414 -26.08 -25.72 24.01
CA GLN A 414 -25.85 -25.80 25.45
C GLN A 414 -25.10 -27.06 25.84
N ASN A 415 -23.83 -27.11 25.56
CA ASN A 415 -22.94 -28.19 26.01
C ASN A 415 -21.94 -27.66 27.06
N TYR A 416 -22.41 -27.50 28.27
CA TYR A 416 -21.63 -26.98 29.40
C TYR A 416 -20.33 -27.76 29.68
N THR A 417 -20.34 -29.08 29.49
CA THR A 417 -19.14 -29.91 29.72
C THR A 417 -18.06 -29.57 28.72
N LYS A 418 -18.41 -29.48 27.44
CA LYS A 418 -17.45 -29.08 26.40
C LYS A 418 -17.03 -27.63 26.50
N TYR A 419 -17.94 -26.73 26.86
CA TYR A 419 -17.64 -25.33 27.14
C TYR A 419 -16.57 -25.21 28.25
N ALA A 420 -16.81 -25.84 29.40
CA ALA A 420 -15.90 -25.82 30.54
C ALA A 420 -14.52 -26.40 30.17
N TRP A 421 -14.51 -27.54 29.47
CA TRP A 421 -13.30 -28.16 29.00
C TRP A 421 -12.53 -27.24 28.03
N ALA A 422 -13.19 -26.67 27.02
CA ALA A 422 -12.54 -25.76 26.06
C ALA A 422 -11.99 -24.52 26.76
N LYS A 423 -12.72 -23.96 27.73
CA LYS A 423 -12.27 -22.81 28.52
C LYS A 423 -11.05 -23.15 29.34
N GLU A 424 -10.99 -24.33 29.98
CA GLU A 424 -9.82 -24.81 30.71
C GLU A 424 -8.61 -24.94 29.79
N MET A 425 -8.74 -25.58 28.61
CA MET A 425 -7.67 -25.74 27.63
C MET A 425 -7.08 -24.38 27.18
N TRP A 426 -7.94 -23.38 27.00
CA TRP A 426 -7.52 -22.06 26.58
C TRP A 426 -6.92 -21.21 27.69
N THR A 427 -7.27 -21.43 28.95
CA THR A 427 -6.85 -20.57 30.09
C THR A 427 -5.72 -21.17 30.93
N ASP A 428 -5.46 -22.48 30.84
CA ASP A 428 -4.36 -23.11 31.56
C ASP A 428 -2.99 -22.63 31.01
N ARG A 429 -2.14 -22.18 31.92
CA ARG A 429 -0.77 -21.73 31.66
C ARG A 429 0.30 -22.64 32.28
N SER A 430 -0.08 -23.82 32.69
CA SER A 430 0.85 -24.81 33.26
C SER A 430 1.88 -25.35 32.26
N GLY A 431 1.65 -25.11 30.97
CA GLY A 431 2.41 -25.68 29.87
C GLY A 431 1.89 -27.06 29.42
N GLU A 432 0.94 -27.65 30.11
CA GLU A 432 0.34 -28.94 29.74
C GLU A 432 -0.48 -28.79 28.44
N TYR A 433 -1.13 -27.64 28.23
CA TYR A 433 -1.99 -27.35 27.10
C TYR A 433 -1.43 -26.32 26.09
N ASP A 434 -0.14 -26.03 26.14
CA ASP A 434 0.52 -25.12 25.20
C ASP A 434 0.20 -25.46 23.72
N ASN A 435 0.09 -26.75 23.42
CA ASN A 435 -0.25 -27.24 22.08
C ASN A 435 -1.74 -27.10 21.70
N TYR A 436 -2.62 -26.67 22.61
CA TYR A 436 -4.00 -26.33 22.29
C TYR A 436 -4.13 -24.85 21.91
N GLN A 437 -3.39 -24.00 22.59
CA GLN A 437 -3.41 -22.55 22.39
C GLN A 437 -2.56 -22.10 21.19
N HIS A 438 -1.64 -22.96 20.74
CA HIS A 438 -0.75 -22.71 19.62
C HIS A 438 -0.75 -23.88 18.63
N LEU A 439 -0.12 -23.69 17.46
CA LEU A 439 -0.03 -24.75 16.47
C LEU A 439 0.70 -25.98 17.03
N ASN A 440 0.04 -27.12 16.99
CA ASN A 440 0.59 -28.39 17.41
C ASN A 440 1.29 -29.10 16.24
N TRP A 441 2.53 -28.69 15.95
CA TRP A 441 3.33 -29.27 14.87
C TRP A 441 3.49 -30.78 14.98
N ASP A 442 3.73 -31.28 16.20
CA ASP A 442 3.93 -32.72 16.43
C ASP A 442 2.67 -33.52 16.08
N ARG A 443 1.49 -33.02 16.39
CA ARG A 443 0.21 -33.61 15.94
C ARG A 443 0.11 -33.67 14.43
N LEU A 444 0.48 -32.60 13.71
CA LEU A 444 0.40 -32.56 12.24
C LEU A 444 1.30 -33.63 11.63
N TYR A 445 2.53 -33.74 12.13
CA TYR A 445 3.48 -34.80 11.72
C TYR A 445 2.95 -36.21 12.06
N ASN A 446 2.44 -36.42 13.25
CA ASN A 446 1.94 -37.73 13.70
C ASN A 446 0.74 -38.18 12.83
N VAL A 447 -0.17 -37.27 12.47
CA VAL A 447 -1.29 -37.61 11.57
C VAL A 447 -0.78 -38.06 10.21
N ASN A 448 0.22 -37.39 9.67
CA ASN A 448 0.80 -37.72 8.36
C ASN A 448 1.59 -39.03 8.40
N TYR A 449 2.38 -39.29 9.45
CA TYR A 449 3.09 -40.57 9.62
C TYR A 449 2.15 -41.78 9.69
N ASN A 450 0.98 -41.60 10.29
CA ASN A 450 -0.03 -42.65 10.46
C ASN A 450 -1.05 -42.68 9.28
N SER A 451 -0.87 -41.83 8.26
CA SER A 451 -1.77 -41.80 7.12
C SER A 451 -1.53 -42.99 6.20
N ALA A 452 -2.61 -43.66 5.79
CA ALA A 452 -2.54 -44.81 4.90
C ALA A 452 -1.90 -44.45 3.54
N GLY A 453 -0.99 -45.27 3.06
CA GLY A 453 -0.30 -45.12 1.80
C GLY A 453 0.67 -43.95 1.72
N GLY A 454 1.01 -43.31 2.86
CA GLY A 454 1.98 -42.21 2.93
C GLY A 454 1.47 -40.86 2.44
N ARG A 455 0.16 -40.71 2.20
CA ARG A 455 -0.47 -39.45 1.79
C ARG A 455 -0.43 -38.44 2.95
N SER A 456 0.07 -37.22 2.70
CA SER A 456 -0.05 -36.11 3.67
C SER A 456 -1.49 -35.65 3.78
N LYS A 457 -2.01 -35.59 5.01
CA LYS A 457 -3.28 -34.94 5.36
C LYS A 457 -3.10 -33.46 5.69
N TYR A 458 -1.93 -33.09 6.20
CA TYR A 458 -1.50 -31.73 6.44
C TYR A 458 -0.25 -31.44 5.61
N ALA A 459 -0.18 -30.27 5.02
CA ALA A 459 1.00 -29.78 4.33
C ALA A 459 1.23 -28.30 4.64
N LEU A 460 2.47 -27.87 4.54
CA LEU A 460 2.79 -26.46 4.50
C LEU A 460 2.94 -26.07 3.01
N GLU A 461 1.99 -25.32 2.49
CA GLU A 461 2.04 -24.77 1.15
C GLU A 461 2.84 -23.47 1.11
N GLU A 462 3.27 -23.08 -0.07
CA GLU A 462 3.78 -21.74 -0.36
C GLU A 462 3.01 -21.17 -1.56
N ARG A 463 2.28 -20.08 -1.34
CA ARG A 463 1.58 -19.33 -2.37
C ARG A 463 2.56 -18.34 -2.98
N ARG A 464 2.74 -18.43 -4.28
CA ARG A 464 3.77 -17.72 -5.03
C ARG A 464 3.18 -16.67 -5.95
N VAL A 465 3.89 -15.55 -6.03
CA VAL A 465 3.64 -14.44 -6.95
C VAL A 465 5.00 -14.07 -7.55
N ASP A 466 5.35 -14.75 -8.65
CA ASP A 466 6.65 -14.59 -9.30
C ASP A 466 6.53 -13.60 -10.46
N GLN A 467 7.13 -12.42 -10.31
CA GLN A 467 6.97 -11.30 -11.24
C GLN A 467 8.10 -11.21 -12.25
N ASN A 468 7.74 -10.76 -13.45
CA ASN A 468 8.65 -10.23 -14.46
C ASN A 468 8.03 -8.94 -15.02
N ASP A 469 8.65 -7.79 -14.72
CA ASP A 469 8.11 -6.46 -14.96
C ASP A 469 9.18 -5.60 -15.67
N ILE A 470 8.84 -5.08 -16.85
CA ILE A 470 9.68 -4.17 -17.62
C ILE A 470 8.92 -2.86 -17.78
N ASN A 471 9.56 -1.78 -17.37
CA ASN A 471 9.03 -0.44 -17.50
C ASN A 471 10.00 0.42 -18.29
N VAL A 472 9.50 1.14 -19.28
CA VAL A 472 10.25 2.12 -20.06
C VAL A 472 9.56 3.46 -19.91
N ALA A 473 10.31 4.51 -19.58
CA ALA A 473 9.80 5.87 -19.50
C ALA A 473 10.76 6.83 -20.20
N ALA A 474 10.21 7.80 -20.90
CA ALA A 474 10.95 8.93 -21.46
C ALA A 474 10.27 10.21 -20.98
N ASN A 475 11.05 11.13 -20.43
CA ASN A 475 10.57 12.39 -19.89
C ASN A 475 11.37 13.56 -20.45
N VAL A 476 10.70 14.66 -20.68
CA VAL A 476 11.29 15.91 -21.16
C VAL A 476 10.81 17.06 -20.29
N LYS A 477 11.73 17.91 -19.84
CA LYS A 477 11.46 19.17 -19.16
C LYS A 477 12.06 20.30 -19.98
N TRP A 478 11.21 21.17 -20.48
CA TRP A 478 11.62 22.30 -21.32
C TRP A 478 11.14 23.61 -20.71
N ARG A 479 12.07 24.44 -20.28
CA ARG A 479 11.81 25.82 -19.88
C ARG A 479 11.77 26.68 -21.15
N ALA A 480 10.56 26.80 -21.74
CA ALA A 480 10.36 27.52 -22.96
C ALA A 480 10.58 29.04 -22.79
N SER A 481 10.36 29.56 -21.58
CA SER A 481 10.62 30.93 -21.17
C SER A 481 10.78 31.04 -19.66
N ASP A 482 11.14 32.21 -19.14
CA ASP A 482 11.24 32.43 -17.68
C ASP A 482 9.91 32.28 -16.95
N TRP A 483 8.81 32.40 -17.65
CA TRP A 483 7.46 32.30 -17.10
C TRP A 483 6.75 31.00 -17.45
N PHE A 484 7.25 30.19 -18.40
CA PHE A 484 6.58 28.95 -18.82
C PHE A 484 7.54 27.76 -18.93
N THR A 485 7.16 26.67 -18.28
CA THR A 485 7.85 25.38 -18.35
C THR A 485 6.86 24.31 -18.81
N LEU A 486 7.26 23.52 -19.80
CA LEU A 486 6.56 22.32 -20.25
C LEU A 486 7.33 21.09 -19.78
N THR A 487 6.65 20.20 -19.06
CA THR A 487 7.15 18.88 -18.71
C THR A 487 6.23 17.83 -19.32
N GLY A 488 6.76 16.75 -19.81
CA GLY A 488 5.94 15.69 -20.37
C GLY A 488 6.73 14.41 -20.56
N GLY A 489 6.01 13.35 -20.82
CA GLY A 489 6.63 12.05 -21.00
C GLY A 489 5.69 11.01 -21.56
N LEU A 490 6.29 9.89 -21.85
CA LEU A 490 5.59 8.66 -22.25
C LEU A 490 6.17 7.49 -21.44
N SER A 491 5.32 6.53 -21.14
CA SER A 491 5.70 5.31 -20.45
C SER A 491 5.04 4.07 -21.06
N TYR A 492 5.75 2.97 -20.96
CA TYR A 492 5.22 1.66 -21.30
C TYR A 492 5.63 0.65 -20.24
N LYS A 493 4.65 -0.06 -19.70
CA LYS A 493 4.83 -1.14 -18.73
C LYS A 493 4.36 -2.44 -19.31
N TRP A 494 5.22 -3.44 -19.28
CA TRP A 494 4.89 -4.83 -19.56
C TRP A 494 5.12 -5.66 -18.32
N ASN A 495 4.10 -6.37 -17.86
CA ASN A 495 4.18 -7.24 -16.68
C ASN A 495 3.60 -8.60 -17.01
N ARG A 496 4.32 -9.65 -16.64
CA ARG A 496 3.84 -11.03 -16.63
C ARG A 496 4.15 -11.65 -15.27
N THR A 497 3.12 -11.92 -14.50
CA THR A 497 3.22 -12.46 -13.15
C THR A 497 2.63 -13.85 -13.08
N GLU A 498 3.38 -14.82 -12.59
CA GLU A 498 2.92 -16.17 -12.34
C GLU A 498 2.37 -16.31 -10.92
N TYR A 499 1.12 -16.73 -10.81
CA TYR A 499 0.45 -17.06 -9.57
C TYR A 499 0.28 -18.56 -9.48
N TYR A 500 0.90 -19.19 -8.48
CA TYR A 500 0.76 -20.62 -8.24
C TYR A 500 0.94 -20.96 -6.78
N LYS A 501 0.54 -22.16 -6.38
CA LYS A 501 0.92 -22.72 -5.10
C LYS A 501 1.74 -23.98 -5.25
N GLN A 502 2.66 -24.18 -4.32
CA GLN A 502 3.56 -25.35 -4.29
C GLN A 502 3.65 -25.92 -2.87
N ILE A 503 4.00 -27.17 -2.76
CA ILE A 503 4.30 -27.79 -1.46
C ILE A 503 5.64 -27.27 -0.94
N ASN A 504 5.62 -26.61 0.23
CA ASN A 504 6.85 -26.20 0.93
C ASN A 504 7.39 -27.31 1.83
N ASP A 505 6.48 -28.01 2.59
CA ASP A 505 6.82 -29.09 3.49
C ASP A 505 5.64 -30.07 3.58
N LEU A 506 5.90 -31.36 3.38
CA LEU A 506 4.89 -32.41 3.47
C LEU A 506 4.58 -32.84 4.92
N LEU A 507 5.24 -32.24 5.90
CA LEU A 507 5.05 -32.51 7.35
C LEU A 507 5.10 -33.99 7.71
N GLY A 508 6.09 -34.72 7.15
CA GLY A 508 6.33 -36.14 7.41
C GLY A 508 5.61 -37.12 6.48
N GLY A 509 4.72 -36.67 5.62
CA GLY A 509 4.13 -37.50 4.57
C GLY A 509 5.03 -37.67 3.36
N GLN A 510 4.66 -38.53 2.45
CA GLN A 510 5.44 -38.81 1.22
C GLN A 510 5.00 -37.98 0.01
N TYR A 511 3.70 -37.66 -0.08
CA TYR A 511 3.11 -36.89 -1.16
C TYR A 511 1.80 -36.24 -0.72
N TYR A 512 1.37 -35.23 -1.45
CA TYR A 512 0.05 -34.62 -1.37
C TYR A 512 -0.74 -34.87 -2.64
N LEU A 513 -2.07 -34.91 -2.62
CA LEU A 513 -2.87 -35.12 -3.84
C LEU A 513 -3.31 -33.78 -4.45
N ASN A 514 -3.21 -33.67 -5.79
CA ASN A 514 -3.67 -32.52 -6.53
C ASN A 514 -5.17 -32.61 -6.88
N ILE A 515 -5.99 -32.64 -5.85
CA ILE A 515 -7.44 -32.66 -5.98
C ILE A 515 -8.08 -31.48 -5.24
N ASP A 516 -9.26 -31.10 -5.67
CA ASP A 516 -10.07 -30.09 -5.03
C ASP A 516 -10.92 -30.76 -3.93
N GLN A 517 -10.50 -30.57 -2.68
CA GLN A 517 -11.14 -31.21 -1.52
C GLN A 517 -12.60 -30.74 -1.29
N PHE A 518 -12.92 -29.52 -1.70
CA PHE A 518 -14.27 -28.98 -1.57
C PHE A 518 -15.18 -29.58 -2.65
N ALA A 519 -14.69 -29.69 -3.87
CA ALA A 519 -15.37 -30.39 -4.96
C ALA A 519 -15.56 -31.88 -4.64
N GLU A 520 -14.57 -32.53 -3.99
CA GLU A 520 -14.67 -33.95 -3.63
C GLU A 520 -15.84 -34.22 -2.69
N ARG A 521 -16.13 -33.33 -1.76
CA ARG A 521 -17.28 -33.48 -0.87
C ARG A 521 -18.61 -33.51 -1.65
N ASP A 522 -18.75 -32.65 -2.64
CA ASP A 522 -20.00 -32.45 -3.38
C ASP A 522 -20.10 -33.36 -4.60
N PHE A 523 -18.95 -33.75 -5.17
CA PHE A 523 -18.87 -34.52 -6.42
C PHE A 523 -18.02 -35.79 -6.29
N ALA A 524 -17.92 -36.43 -5.11
CA ALA A 524 -17.11 -37.63 -4.85
C ALA A 524 -17.40 -38.80 -5.82
N ALA A 525 -18.63 -38.89 -6.36
CA ALA A 525 -19.00 -39.90 -7.34
C ALA A 525 -18.38 -39.67 -8.74
N SER A 526 -17.74 -38.51 -8.98
CA SER A 526 -17.16 -38.15 -10.26
C SER A 526 -15.69 -37.74 -10.10
N GLU A 527 -14.78 -38.70 -10.15
CA GLU A 527 -13.35 -38.47 -9.98
C GLU A 527 -12.78 -37.41 -10.94
N ALA A 528 -13.37 -37.24 -12.12
CA ALA A 528 -12.96 -36.23 -13.08
C ALA A 528 -13.22 -34.81 -12.60
N LEU A 529 -14.35 -34.54 -11.94
CA LEU A 529 -14.74 -33.20 -11.48
C LEU A 529 -13.86 -32.68 -10.36
N ILE A 530 -13.32 -33.56 -9.54
CA ILE A 530 -12.51 -33.18 -8.38
C ILE A 530 -11.03 -32.87 -8.71
N GLN A 531 -10.61 -33.07 -9.95
CA GLN A 531 -9.21 -32.88 -10.34
C GLN A 531 -8.87 -31.38 -10.46
N ASN A 532 -7.78 -30.96 -9.85
CA ASN A 532 -7.19 -29.66 -10.11
C ASN A 532 -6.49 -29.60 -11.48
N ASP A 533 -6.00 -30.76 -11.97
CA ASP A 533 -5.49 -30.91 -13.34
C ASP A 533 -6.13 -32.13 -14.02
N LEU A 534 -7.23 -31.88 -14.72
CA LEU A 534 -7.97 -32.90 -15.49
C LEU A 534 -7.15 -33.43 -16.66
N ASP A 535 -6.30 -32.62 -17.30
CA ASP A 535 -5.46 -33.06 -18.40
C ASP A 535 -4.41 -34.09 -17.91
N TYR A 536 -3.81 -33.86 -16.75
CA TYR A 536 -2.92 -34.84 -16.11
C TYR A 536 -3.66 -36.16 -15.86
N TRP A 537 -4.85 -36.07 -15.20
CA TRP A 537 -5.65 -37.25 -14.84
C TRP A 537 -6.07 -38.07 -16.07
N MET A 538 -6.53 -37.41 -17.15
CA MET A 538 -6.88 -38.10 -18.43
C MET A 538 -5.68 -38.84 -19.06
N ASN A 539 -4.49 -38.22 -18.99
CA ASN A 539 -3.29 -38.74 -19.66
C ASN A 539 -2.53 -39.78 -18.80
N ASN A 540 -2.83 -39.91 -17.52
CA ASN A 540 -2.14 -40.81 -16.57
C ASN A 540 -3.04 -41.88 -15.98
N GLY A 541 -3.87 -42.51 -16.81
CA GLY A 541 -4.69 -43.69 -16.44
C GLY A 541 -5.74 -43.40 -15.34
N LYS A 542 -6.29 -42.18 -15.33
CA LYS A 542 -7.30 -41.74 -14.36
C LYS A 542 -6.80 -41.76 -12.92
N THR A 543 -5.53 -41.43 -12.71
CA THR A 543 -4.94 -41.37 -11.39
C THR A 543 -4.71 -39.90 -11.00
N ALA A 544 -5.17 -39.50 -9.82
CA ALA A 544 -4.91 -38.16 -9.27
C ALA A 544 -3.40 -37.92 -9.12
N GLU A 545 -2.98 -36.73 -9.50
CA GLU A 545 -1.56 -36.35 -9.45
C GLU A 545 -1.02 -36.33 -8.02
N LYS A 546 0.15 -36.97 -7.82
CA LYS A 546 0.89 -36.96 -6.55
C LYS A 546 1.91 -35.84 -6.57
N ILE A 547 1.79 -34.93 -5.63
CA ILE A 547 2.63 -33.76 -5.53
C ILE A 547 3.67 -33.96 -4.41
N TYR A 548 4.92 -33.68 -4.76
CA TYR A 548 6.07 -33.73 -3.88
C TYR A 548 6.52 -32.29 -3.48
N THR A 549 7.47 -32.20 -2.57
CA THR A 549 8.05 -30.90 -2.16
C THR A 549 8.51 -30.10 -3.37
N LYS A 550 8.12 -28.81 -3.42
CA LYS A 550 8.27 -27.85 -4.54
C LYS A 550 7.41 -28.16 -5.78
N GLY A 551 6.59 -29.20 -5.77
CA GLY A 551 5.61 -29.44 -6.83
C GLY A 551 4.46 -28.43 -6.75
N LYS A 552 4.04 -27.94 -7.91
CA LYS A 552 2.88 -27.06 -8.07
C LYS A 552 1.60 -27.88 -7.96
N TYR A 553 0.56 -27.29 -7.37
CA TYR A 553 -0.75 -27.91 -7.26
C TYR A 553 -1.86 -26.87 -7.02
N GLY A 554 -3.10 -27.30 -7.16
CA GLY A 554 -4.28 -26.49 -6.87
C GLY A 554 -4.56 -25.44 -7.94
N TYR A 555 -3.66 -24.51 -8.17
CA TYR A 555 -3.74 -23.52 -9.24
C TYR A 555 -2.36 -23.09 -9.75
N ASP A 556 -2.32 -22.78 -11.05
CA ASP A 556 -1.19 -22.16 -11.73
C ASP A 556 -1.72 -21.33 -12.90
N TYR A 557 -1.43 -20.02 -12.89
CA TYR A 557 -1.83 -19.11 -13.96
C TYR A 557 -0.91 -17.90 -14.07
N TYR A 558 -0.85 -17.33 -15.26
CA TYR A 558 -0.20 -16.05 -15.50
C TYR A 558 -1.23 -14.92 -15.56
N ALA A 559 -0.91 -13.83 -14.90
CA ALA A 559 -1.51 -12.52 -15.10
C ALA A 559 -0.62 -11.72 -16.03
N ASN A 560 -1.18 -11.22 -17.12
CA ASN A 560 -0.47 -10.42 -18.12
C ASN A 560 -1.09 -9.03 -18.11
N VAL A 561 -0.26 -7.98 -17.95
CA VAL A 561 -0.70 -6.59 -17.95
C VAL A 561 0.22 -5.75 -18.82
N GLN A 562 -0.36 -4.91 -19.66
CA GLN A 562 0.35 -3.92 -20.45
C GLN A 562 -0.32 -2.56 -20.26
N LYS A 563 0.48 -1.52 -20.05
CA LYS A 563 0.02 -0.15 -19.88
C LYS A 563 0.89 0.77 -20.74
N ALA A 564 0.27 1.65 -21.48
CA ALA A 564 0.94 2.68 -22.26
C ALA A 564 0.33 4.04 -21.91
N ASP A 565 1.16 5.01 -21.51
CA ASP A 565 0.72 6.32 -21.07
C ASP A 565 1.52 7.42 -21.77
N ILE A 566 0.83 8.52 -22.08
CA ILE A 566 1.42 9.80 -22.47
C ILE A 566 0.86 10.89 -21.58
N TRP A 567 1.72 11.83 -21.17
CA TRP A 567 1.30 12.94 -20.33
C TRP A 567 2.07 14.21 -20.66
N ALA A 568 1.47 15.34 -20.33
CA ALA A 568 2.09 16.68 -20.43
C ALA A 568 1.58 17.56 -19.31
N ASN A 569 2.46 18.41 -18.77
CA ASN A 569 2.19 19.39 -17.74
C ASN A 569 2.82 20.73 -18.12
N GLY A 570 1.99 21.73 -18.41
CA GLY A 570 2.41 23.10 -18.60
C GLY A 570 2.30 23.89 -17.31
N THR A 571 3.41 24.45 -16.82
CA THR A 571 3.40 25.32 -15.64
C THR A 571 3.78 26.75 -16.02
N PHE A 572 3.10 27.73 -15.46
CA PHE A 572 3.44 29.13 -15.65
C PHE A 572 3.63 29.86 -14.33
N LYS A 573 4.49 30.86 -14.35
CA LYS A 573 4.75 31.75 -13.20
C LYS A 573 4.96 33.17 -13.70
N ILE A 574 4.05 34.06 -13.34
CA ILE A 574 4.07 35.47 -13.73
C ILE A 574 3.82 36.31 -12.49
N ALA A 575 4.82 37.09 -12.08
CA ALA A 575 4.81 37.86 -10.84
C ALA A 575 4.42 36.97 -9.64
N GLY A 576 3.38 37.29 -8.89
CA GLY A 576 2.87 36.49 -7.78
C GLY A 576 2.01 35.28 -8.18
N PHE A 577 1.55 35.22 -9.45
CA PHE A 577 0.71 34.13 -9.95
C PHE A 577 1.54 32.93 -10.42
N SER A 578 1.07 31.74 -10.13
CA SER A 578 1.53 30.51 -10.75
C SER A 578 0.35 29.59 -11.04
N GLY A 579 0.45 28.81 -12.09
CA GLY A 579 -0.56 27.82 -12.42
C GLY A 579 0.01 26.66 -13.20
N SER A 580 -0.78 25.61 -13.31
CA SER A 580 -0.43 24.38 -14.01
C SER A 580 -1.65 23.77 -14.68
N LEU A 581 -1.45 23.19 -15.85
CA LEU A 581 -2.41 22.34 -16.53
C LEU A 581 -1.69 21.07 -16.95
N ALA A 582 -2.14 19.94 -16.40
CA ALA A 582 -1.59 18.62 -16.74
C ALA A 582 -2.69 17.75 -17.37
N LEU A 583 -2.32 17.03 -18.41
CA LEU A 583 -3.19 16.10 -19.14
C LEU A 583 -2.46 14.78 -19.35
N SER A 584 -3.21 13.68 -19.30
CA SER A 584 -2.70 12.37 -19.70
C SER A 584 -3.75 11.56 -20.45
N ALA A 585 -3.27 10.64 -21.26
CA ALA A 585 -4.07 9.61 -21.89
C ALA A 585 -3.28 8.30 -21.86
N GLY A 586 -3.98 7.19 -21.65
CA GLY A 586 -3.37 5.87 -21.53
C GLY A 586 -4.26 4.76 -22.09
N TYR A 587 -3.65 3.63 -22.28
CA TYR A 587 -4.32 2.42 -22.74
C TYR A 587 -3.80 1.23 -21.93
N ASP A 588 -4.69 0.64 -21.16
CA ASP A 588 -4.41 -0.47 -20.27
C ASP A 588 -5.05 -1.74 -20.80
N THR A 589 -4.27 -2.81 -20.87
CA THR A 589 -4.77 -4.13 -21.26
C THR A 589 -4.32 -5.19 -20.29
N PHE A 590 -5.17 -6.16 -20.00
CA PHE A 590 -4.79 -7.31 -19.20
C PHE A 590 -5.61 -8.56 -19.52
N TRP A 591 -5.02 -9.72 -19.25
CA TRP A 591 -5.68 -11.02 -19.40
C TRP A 591 -5.06 -12.05 -18.45
N ARG A 592 -5.84 -13.08 -18.12
CA ARG A 592 -5.39 -14.27 -17.41
C ARG A 592 -5.05 -15.39 -18.39
N GLU A 593 -4.00 -16.18 -18.09
CA GLU A 593 -3.65 -17.39 -18.83
C GLU A 593 -3.51 -18.56 -17.85
N GLY A 594 -4.53 -19.42 -17.76
CA GLY A 594 -4.53 -20.57 -16.87
C GLY A 594 -3.70 -21.71 -17.42
N MET A 595 -2.93 -22.38 -16.56
CA MET A 595 -2.04 -23.49 -16.92
C MET A 595 -2.65 -24.85 -16.63
N MET A 596 -3.54 -24.95 -15.63
CA MET A 596 -4.20 -26.17 -15.21
C MET A 596 -5.67 -26.19 -15.65
N ARG A 597 -6.15 -27.34 -16.12
CA ARG A 597 -7.57 -27.58 -16.43
C ARG A 597 -8.26 -28.22 -15.23
N LYS A 598 -9.06 -27.45 -14.55
CA LYS A 598 -9.86 -27.99 -13.43
C LYS A 598 -11.06 -28.79 -13.94
N GLY A 599 -11.37 -29.87 -13.25
CA GLY A 599 -12.53 -30.70 -13.61
C GLY A 599 -13.85 -29.95 -13.58
N LEU A 600 -14.07 -29.09 -12.60
CA LEU A 600 -15.28 -28.25 -12.48
C LEU A 600 -15.39 -27.18 -13.57
N PHE A 601 -14.26 -26.72 -14.11
CA PHE A 601 -14.18 -25.65 -15.11
C PHE A 601 -13.38 -26.12 -16.32
N ALA A 602 -13.77 -27.29 -16.87
CA ALA A 602 -13.06 -27.94 -17.97
C ALA A 602 -13.02 -27.09 -19.24
N GLY A 603 -14.03 -26.22 -19.43
CA GLY A 603 -14.13 -25.38 -20.61
C GLY A 603 -14.44 -26.20 -21.87
N VAL A 604 -13.81 -25.83 -22.99
CA VAL A 604 -13.91 -26.49 -24.27
C VAL A 604 -12.53 -26.89 -24.80
N ASP A 605 -12.46 -27.76 -25.79
CA ASP A 605 -11.22 -28.11 -26.50
C ASP A 605 -10.79 -26.97 -27.45
N GLN A 606 -9.73 -27.21 -28.25
CA GLN A 606 -9.18 -26.22 -29.20
C GLN A 606 -10.13 -25.84 -30.33
N VAL A 607 -11.11 -26.69 -30.64
CA VAL A 607 -12.10 -26.48 -31.70
C VAL A 607 -13.48 -26.07 -31.16
N GLY A 608 -13.61 -25.90 -29.85
CA GLY A 608 -14.82 -25.41 -29.20
C GLY A 608 -15.78 -26.53 -28.74
N ASN A 609 -15.34 -27.78 -28.73
CA ASN A 609 -16.20 -28.88 -28.27
C ASN A 609 -16.21 -28.95 -26.72
N PRO A 610 -17.38 -29.09 -26.09
CA PRO A 610 -17.50 -29.28 -24.65
C PRO A 610 -17.02 -30.68 -24.22
N TYR A 611 -16.58 -30.77 -22.97
CA TYR A 611 -16.16 -32.05 -22.37
C TYR A 611 -17.33 -32.80 -21.76
N TYR A 612 -17.32 -34.11 -21.99
CA TYR A 612 -18.28 -35.08 -21.47
C TYR A 612 -17.55 -36.22 -20.75
N ILE A 613 -18.21 -36.77 -19.72
CA ILE A 613 -17.77 -38.01 -19.07
C ILE A 613 -18.64 -39.19 -19.52
N ASN A 614 -18.02 -40.26 -19.93
CA ASN A 614 -18.69 -41.53 -20.22
C ASN A 614 -19.07 -42.21 -18.88
N MET A 615 -20.35 -42.37 -18.64
CA MET A 615 -20.85 -42.86 -17.34
C MET A 615 -20.57 -44.35 -17.10
N ALA A 616 -20.25 -45.14 -18.16
CA ALA A 616 -19.94 -46.54 -18.02
C ALA A 616 -18.49 -46.82 -17.59
N ASN A 617 -17.53 -45.98 -18.05
CA ASN A 617 -16.10 -46.21 -17.83
C ASN A 617 -15.37 -44.98 -17.24
N GLY A 618 -16.06 -43.88 -17.01
CA GLY A 618 -15.50 -42.64 -16.48
C GLY A 618 -14.48 -41.95 -17.41
N MET A 619 -14.44 -42.24 -18.70
CA MET A 619 -13.58 -41.55 -19.68
C MET A 619 -14.13 -40.16 -19.95
N VAL A 620 -13.22 -39.15 -19.99
CA VAL A 620 -13.55 -37.78 -20.38
C VAL A 620 -13.10 -37.54 -21.82
N GLU A 621 -14.02 -37.03 -22.61
CA GLU A 621 -13.78 -36.76 -24.05
C GLU A 621 -14.44 -35.42 -24.42
N ALA A 622 -13.82 -34.66 -25.31
CA ALA A 622 -14.44 -33.50 -25.92
C ALA A 622 -15.28 -33.97 -27.14
N LEU A 623 -16.57 -33.66 -27.14
CA LEU A 623 -17.50 -34.16 -28.19
C LEU A 623 -18.28 -32.99 -28.79
N ALA A 624 -18.34 -32.94 -30.14
CA ALA A 624 -19.11 -31.94 -30.89
C ALA A 624 -20.63 -32.10 -30.66
N GLN A 625 -21.08 -33.31 -30.39
CA GLN A 625 -22.49 -33.64 -30.11
C GLN A 625 -22.56 -34.61 -28.93
N PRO A 626 -23.56 -34.49 -28.04
CA PRO A 626 -23.76 -35.44 -26.96
C PRO A 626 -23.98 -36.86 -27.48
N LYS A 627 -23.39 -37.87 -26.82
CA LYS A 627 -23.57 -39.28 -27.07
C LYS A 627 -24.38 -39.91 -25.94
N GLU A 628 -25.14 -40.96 -26.27
CA GLU A 628 -25.83 -41.74 -25.25
C GLU A 628 -24.85 -42.35 -24.22
N GLY A 629 -25.16 -42.26 -22.93
CA GLY A 629 -24.31 -42.72 -21.83
C GLY A 629 -23.19 -41.72 -21.46
N TYR A 630 -23.17 -40.52 -22.04
CA TYR A 630 -22.22 -39.48 -21.69
C TYR A 630 -22.93 -38.32 -20.96
N LYS A 631 -22.33 -37.84 -19.90
CA LYS A 631 -22.78 -36.66 -19.13
C LYS A 631 -21.88 -35.47 -19.41
N LEU A 632 -22.49 -34.31 -19.68
CA LEU A 632 -21.77 -33.04 -19.86
C LEU A 632 -21.10 -32.62 -18.55
N ILE A 633 -19.82 -32.25 -18.60
CA ILE A 633 -19.05 -31.70 -17.49
C ILE A 633 -18.60 -30.25 -17.72
N THR A 634 -18.66 -29.77 -18.97
CA THR A 634 -18.45 -28.35 -19.25
C THR A 634 -19.61 -27.54 -18.65
N THR A 635 -19.25 -26.54 -17.86
CA THR A 635 -20.18 -25.57 -17.27
C THR A 635 -20.26 -24.31 -18.12
N TYR A 636 -21.41 -23.65 -18.13
CA TYR A 636 -21.66 -22.44 -18.90
C TYR A 636 -22.13 -21.32 -17.97
N ASP A 637 -21.80 -20.09 -18.33
CA ASP A 637 -22.36 -18.90 -17.67
C ASP A 637 -23.81 -18.62 -18.14
N SER A 638 -24.44 -17.58 -17.58
CA SER A 638 -25.80 -17.14 -17.94
C SER A 638 -25.95 -16.73 -19.40
N ASN A 639 -24.85 -16.39 -20.09
CA ASN A 639 -24.81 -16.01 -21.50
C ASN A 639 -24.53 -17.19 -22.43
N GLY A 640 -24.41 -18.41 -21.91
CA GLY A 640 -24.13 -19.62 -22.67
C GLY A 640 -22.67 -19.76 -23.09
N LYS A 641 -21.74 -19.00 -22.49
CA LYS A 641 -20.31 -19.12 -22.73
C LYS A 641 -19.71 -20.15 -21.78
N ALA A 642 -18.87 -21.04 -22.29
CA ALA A 642 -18.20 -22.04 -21.47
C ALA A 642 -17.22 -21.42 -20.47
N ILE A 643 -17.37 -21.78 -19.19
CA ILE A 643 -16.46 -21.37 -18.12
C ILE A 643 -15.22 -22.25 -18.18
N THR A 644 -14.05 -21.65 -18.29
CA THR A 644 -12.78 -22.35 -18.42
C THR A 644 -11.76 -21.91 -17.38
N SER A 645 -10.95 -22.83 -16.92
CA SER A 645 -9.80 -22.60 -16.03
C SER A 645 -8.47 -22.52 -16.78
N LYS A 646 -8.34 -23.26 -17.92
CA LYS A 646 -7.11 -23.32 -18.71
C LYS A 646 -7.18 -22.44 -19.95
N GLY A 647 -6.02 -21.88 -20.33
CA GLY A 647 -5.87 -21.03 -21.51
C GLY A 647 -6.09 -19.56 -21.23
N LYS A 648 -6.08 -18.77 -22.30
CA LYS A 648 -6.18 -17.31 -22.27
C LYS A 648 -7.63 -16.89 -22.05
N SER A 649 -7.84 -15.96 -21.11
CA SER A 649 -9.13 -15.29 -20.93
C SER A 649 -9.39 -14.29 -22.07
N GLU A 650 -10.55 -13.67 -22.07
CA GLU A 650 -10.74 -12.42 -22.80
C GLU A 650 -9.72 -11.39 -22.38
N VAL A 651 -9.31 -10.54 -23.35
CA VAL A 651 -8.46 -9.39 -23.08
C VAL A 651 -9.36 -8.26 -22.65
N SER A 652 -9.12 -7.74 -21.46
CA SER A 652 -9.77 -6.52 -20.98
C SER A 652 -8.97 -5.33 -21.48
N GLU A 653 -9.66 -4.35 -22.06
CA GLU A 653 -9.05 -3.18 -22.69
C GLU A 653 -9.74 -1.90 -22.17
N PHE A 654 -8.93 -0.94 -21.70
CA PHE A 654 -9.44 0.30 -21.13
C PHE A 654 -8.66 1.50 -21.67
N PHE A 655 -9.41 2.51 -22.08
CA PHE A 655 -8.84 3.83 -22.34
C PHE A 655 -8.91 4.66 -21.07
N THR A 656 -7.75 5.14 -20.59
CA THR A 656 -7.61 5.95 -19.39
C THR A 656 -7.25 7.38 -19.75
N TYR A 657 -7.68 8.34 -18.95
CA TYR A 657 -7.31 9.74 -19.13
C TYR A 657 -7.46 10.52 -17.83
N SER A 658 -6.63 11.54 -17.66
CA SER A 658 -6.68 12.40 -16.49
C SER A 658 -6.37 13.84 -16.84
N ALA A 659 -6.92 14.76 -16.08
CA ALA A 659 -6.66 16.18 -16.17
C ALA A 659 -6.49 16.79 -14.79
N LYS A 660 -5.48 17.65 -14.61
CA LYS A 660 -5.27 18.44 -13.39
C LYS A 660 -5.12 19.92 -13.74
N LEU A 661 -5.70 20.77 -12.90
CA LEU A 661 -5.59 22.23 -12.97
C LEU A 661 -5.15 22.75 -11.61
N GLY A 662 -4.10 23.54 -11.57
CA GLY A 662 -3.62 24.23 -10.37
C GLY A 662 -3.48 25.72 -10.60
N LEU A 663 -3.91 26.52 -9.63
CA LEU A 663 -3.71 27.96 -9.61
C LEU A 663 -3.21 28.39 -8.23
N ALA A 664 -2.25 29.29 -8.18
CA ALA A 664 -1.76 29.81 -6.91
C ALA A 664 -1.35 31.29 -7.05
N TYR A 665 -1.53 32.00 -5.95
CA TYR A 665 -1.07 33.38 -5.81
C TYR A 665 -0.26 33.52 -4.52
N SER A 666 0.94 34.08 -4.67
CA SER A 666 1.84 34.41 -3.56
C SER A 666 1.81 35.90 -3.28
N PHE A 667 1.36 36.25 -2.07
CA PHE A 667 1.33 37.63 -1.56
C PHE A 667 2.67 37.98 -0.92
N THR A 668 2.90 39.29 -0.73
CA THR A 668 4.00 39.77 0.11
C THR A 668 3.82 39.33 1.56
N GLY A 669 4.90 39.12 2.30
CA GLY A 669 4.86 38.71 3.71
C GLY A 669 4.77 37.21 3.94
N GLY A 670 4.99 36.37 2.93
CA GLY A 670 5.08 34.91 3.08
C GLY A 670 3.74 34.17 2.98
N HIS A 671 2.70 34.80 2.46
CA HIS A 671 1.37 34.21 2.24
C HIS A 671 1.25 33.60 0.85
N ARG A 672 0.61 32.45 0.77
CA ARG A 672 0.27 31.78 -0.52
C ARG A 672 -1.13 31.18 -0.42
N LEU A 673 -1.95 31.43 -1.43
CA LEU A 673 -3.23 30.76 -1.64
C LEU A 673 -3.12 29.92 -2.91
N SER A 674 -3.55 28.66 -2.87
CA SER A 674 -3.60 27.79 -4.05
C SER A 674 -4.87 26.96 -4.09
N ALA A 675 -5.38 26.73 -5.27
CA ALA A 675 -6.53 25.88 -5.55
C ALA A 675 -6.13 24.87 -6.63
N ASN A 676 -6.43 23.60 -6.39
CA ASN A 676 -6.18 22.53 -7.34
C ASN A 676 -7.46 21.73 -7.58
N ALA A 677 -7.62 21.22 -8.80
CA ALA A 677 -8.70 20.32 -9.17
C ALA A 677 -8.19 19.25 -10.14
N GLY A 678 -8.74 18.06 -10.08
CA GLY A 678 -8.37 16.96 -10.96
C GLY A 678 -9.54 16.04 -11.25
N TYR A 679 -9.56 15.50 -12.44
CA TYR A 679 -10.46 14.45 -12.88
C TYR A 679 -9.64 13.28 -13.42
N PHE A 680 -9.99 12.06 -13.01
CA PHE A 680 -9.27 10.84 -13.33
C PHE A 680 -10.25 9.78 -13.80
N ASN A 681 -9.86 9.04 -14.83
CA ASN A 681 -10.56 7.87 -15.32
C ASN A 681 -9.57 6.72 -15.42
N ASP A 682 -9.56 5.86 -14.41
CA ASP A 682 -8.56 4.84 -14.20
C ASP A 682 -9.12 3.44 -14.47
N ALA A 683 -8.31 2.58 -15.09
CA ALA A 683 -8.68 1.18 -15.32
C ALA A 683 -8.65 0.39 -13.99
N PRO A 684 -9.54 -0.60 -13.81
CA PRO A 684 -9.44 -1.54 -12.71
C PRO A 684 -8.12 -2.32 -12.81
N THR A 685 -7.61 -2.75 -11.67
CA THR A 685 -6.42 -3.60 -11.62
C THR A 685 -6.77 -5.04 -11.97
N PHE A 686 -5.76 -5.86 -12.28
CA PHE A 686 -5.98 -7.28 -12.56
C PHE A 686 -6.71 -7.99 -11.41
N ASN A 687 -6.35 -7.71 -10.16
CA ASN A 687 -6.95 -8.34 -9.00
C ASN A 687 -8.42 -7.95 -8.78
N GLN A 688 -8.84 -6.79 -9.27
CA GLN A 688 -10.23 -6.31 -9.22
C GLN A 688 -11.09 -6.81 -10.39
N ALA A 689 -10.48 -7.44 -11.39
CA ALA A 689 -11.14 -7.74 -12.65
C ALA A 689 -11.69 -9.17 -12.76
N PHE A 690 -11.15 -10.12 -12.01
CA PHE A 690 -11.54 -11.52 -12.07
C PHE A 690 -12.22 -11.95 -10.78
N VAL A 691 -13.35 -12.63 -10.90
CA VAL A 691 -14.11 -13.11 -9.71
C VAL A 691 -13.29 -14.12 -8.91
N SER A 692 -12.71 -15.11 -9.58
CA SER A 692 -11.83 -16.12 -8.96
C SER A 692 -10.71 -16.54 -9.91
N PRO A 693 -9.62 -15.75 -9.99
CA PRO A 693 -8.54 -16.06 -10.93
C PRO A 693 -7.80 -17.37 -10.62
N ARG A 694 -7.92 -17.90 -9.41
CA ARG A 694 -7.35 -19.21 -9.02
C ARG A 694 -8.07 -20.38 -9.69
N THR A 695 -9.35 -20.23 -10.00
CA THR A 695 -10.20 -21.32 -10.48
C THR A 695 -10.63 -21.19 -11.94
N ARG A 696 -10.89 -19.96 -12.43
CA ARG A 696 -11.53 -19.74 -13.71
C ARG A 696 -11.22 -18.37 -14.35
N ASN A 697 -11.55 -18.25 -15.65
CA ASN A 697 -11.32 -17.04 -16.46
C ASN A 697 -12.47 -16.01 -16.41
N THR A 698 -13.39 -16.11 -15.44
CA THR A 698 -14.58 -15.27 -15.37
C THR A 698 -14.25 -13.88 -14.89
N LEU A 699 -14.58 -12.87 -15.69
CA LEU A 699 -14.48 -11.45 -15.32
C LEU A 699 -15.62 -11.05 -14.38
N VAL A 700 -15.37 -9.99 -13.60
CA VAL A 700 -16.42 -9.33 -12.80
C VAL A 700 -17.49 -8.77 -13.75
N PRO A 701 -18.78 -9.02 -13.48
CA PRO A 701 -19.86 -8.44 -14.29
C PRO A 701 -19.79 -6.91 -14.33
N ASN A 702 -20.10 -6.31 -15.47
CA ASN A 702 -20.16 -4.85 -15.67
C ASN A 702 -18.86 -4.12 -15.28
N LEU A 703 -17.69 -4.75 -15.46
CA LEU A 703 -16.41 -4.16 -15.16
C LEU A 703 -16.19 -2.87 -15.95
N THR A 704 -15.92 -1.77 -15.26
CA THR A 704 -15.75 -0.44 -15.86
C THR A 704 -14.58 0.32 -15.21
N THR A 705 -14.23 1.47 -15.75
CA THR A 705 -13.23 2.37 -15.19
C THR A 705 -13.75 3.09 -13.96
N GLN A 706 -12.89 3.26 -12.95
CA GLN A 706 -13.14 4.14 -11.82
C GLN A 706 -12.99 5.60 -12.25
N LYS A 707 -13.90 6.44 -11.80
CA LYS A 707 -13.88 7.90 -12.07
C LYS A 707 -13.68 8.64 -10.76
N THR A 708 -12.75 9.58 -10.74
CA THR A 708 -12.48 10.38 -9.54
C THR A 708 -12.47 11.86 -9.86
N LEU A 709 -13.26 12.63 -9.11
CA LEU A 709 -13.21 14.10 -9.10
C LEU A 709 -12.62 14.52 -7.75
N SER A 710 -11.52 15.27 -7.78
CA SER A 710 -10.87 15.74 -6.56
C SER A 710 -10.50 17.21 -6.66
N ALA A 711 -10.67 17.96 -5.57
CA ALA A 711 -10.30 19.37 -5.48
C ALA A 711 -9.78 19.70 -4.08
N ASP A 712 -8.84 20.65 -4.01
CA ASP A 712 -8.38 21.22 -2.76
C ASP A 712 -8.12 22.72 -2.85
N LEU A 713 -8.28 23.39 -1.71
CA LEU A 713 -7.97 24.80 -1.50
C LEU A 713 -6.99 24.91 -0.34
N ASN A 714 -5.83 25.50 -0.60
CA ASN A 714 -4.73 25.56 0.36
C ASN A 714 -4.35 27.01 0.65
N TYR A 715 -4.26 27.34 1.92
CA TYR A 715 -3.61 28.55 2.40
C TYR A 715 -2.32 28.20 3.14
N GLN A 716 -1.24 28.89 2.81
CA GLN A 716 0.07 28.72 3.44
C GLN A 716 0.60 30.08 3.90
N TYR A 717 1.18 30.10 5.10
CA TYR A 717 1.93 31.22 5.63
C TYR A 717 3.28 30.73 6.12
N ASN A 718 4.37 31.34 5.63
CA ASN A 718 5.73 31.01 6.01
C ASN A 718 6.52 32.31 6.17
N ASN A 719 6.82 32.70 7.41
CA ASN A 719 7.58 33.89 7.70
C ASN A 719 8.20 33.80 9.10
N ASN A 720 9.46 34.22 9.28
CA ASN A 720 10.16 34.33 10.57
C ASN A 720 10.09 33.07 11.46
N GLY A 721 10.15 31.88 10.86
CA GLY A 721 10.04 30.61 11.59
C GLY A 721 8.61 30.16 11.89
N TYR A 722 7.61 31.01 11.67
CA TYR A 722 6.21 30.64 11.69
C TYR A 722 5.85 29.94 10.37
N SER A 723 5.23 28.80 10.47
CA SER A 723 4.70 28.07 9.32
C SER A 723 3.27 27.63 9.62
N VAL A 724 2.33 27.97 8.74
CA VAL A 724 0.94 27.55 8.87
C VAL A 724 0.44 27.07 7.51
N ARG A 725 -0.28 25.96 7.51
CA ARG A 725 -1.01 25.46 6.35
C ARG A 725 -2.43 25.13 6.78
N VAL A 726 -3.39 25.55 5.97
CA VAL A 726 -4.80 25.14 6.06
C VAL A 726 -5.24 24.64 4.69
N THR A 727 -5.76 23.42 4.62
CA THR A 727 -6.25 22.81 3.39
C THR A 727 -7.68 22.34 3.60
N GLY A 728 -8.60 22.79 2.77
CA GLY A 728 -9.90 22.16 2.59
C GLY A 728 -9.86 21.26 1.35
N PHE A 729 -10.40 20.05 1.44
CA PHE A 729 -10.41 19.10 0.31
C PHE A 729 -11.79 18.44 0.13
N TYR A 730 -12.06 18.06 -1.11
CA TYR A 730 -13.24 17.30 -1.52
C TYR A 730 -12.85 16.32 -2.61
N THR A 731 -13.22 15.05 -2.45
CA THR A 731 -13.01 14.02 -3.47
C THR A 731 -14.24 13.11 -3.54
N ASN A 732 -14.66 12.85 -4.75
CA ASN A 732 -15.72 11.89 -5.07
C ASN A 732 -15.14 10.80 -5.97
N ILE A 733 -15.16 9.57 -5.49
CA ILE A 733 -14.68 8.38 -6.20
C ILE A 733 -15.92 7.59 -6.60
N MET A 734 -16.03 7.21 -7.85
CA MET A 734 -17.21 6.58 -8.44
C MET A 734 -16.84 5.32 -9.21
N ASP A 735 -17.77 4.39 -9.28
CA ASP A 735 -17.67 3.15 -10.06
C ASP A 735 -16.48 2.26 -9.66
N GLN A 736 -16.10 2.23 -8.39
CA GLN A 736 -15.06 1.30 -7.93
C GLN A 736 -15.52 -0.14 -8.00
N THR A 737 -14.58 -1.02 -8.33
CA THR A 737 -14.76 -2.47 -8.26
C THR A 737 -13.87 -3.05 -7.18
N ASP A 738 -14.40 -3.97 -6.38
CA ASP A 738 -13.64 -4.71 -5.37
C ASP A 738 -13.98 -6.20 -5.42
N VAL A 739 -12.97 -7.05 -5.18
CA VAL A 739 -13.12 -8.50 -5.19
C VAL A 739 -12.51 -9.09 -3.92
N MET A 740 -13.35 -9.73 -3.13
CA MET A 740 -12.95 -10.40 -1.90
C MET A 740 -13.15 -11.91 -2.01
N SER A 741 -12.21 -12.70 -1.50
CA SER A 741 -12.32 -14.16 -1.43
C SER A 741 -12.09 -14.62 0.00
N PHE A 742 -12.96 -15.50 0.48
CA PHE A 742 -12.87 -16.04 1.83
C PHE A 742 -13.47 -17.45 1.89
N TYR A 743 -13.21 -18.16 2.98
CA TYR A 743 -13.84 -19.45 3.24
C TYR A 743 -15.18 -19.25 3.96
N ASP A 744 -16.26 -19.71 3.34
CA ASP A 744 -17.63 -19.67 3.89
C ASP A 744 -18.02 -21.04 4.44
N ASP A 745 -18.24 -21.09 5.75
CA ASP A 745 -18.62 -22.36 6.41
C ASP A 745 -20.03 -22.82 6.03
N SER A 746 -20.94 -21.92 5.64
CA SER A 746 -22.27 -22.29 5.19
C SER A 746 -22.23 -22.99 3.84
N GLN A 747 -21.35 -22.53 2.97
CA GLN A 747 -21.07 -23.13 1.67
C GLN A 747 -20.00 -24.24 1.75
N ASN A 748 -19.34 -24.36 2.90
CA ASN A 748 -18.17 -25.24 3.10
C ASN A 748 -17.13 -25.16 1.98
N SER A 749 -16.93 -23.97 1.43
CA SER A 749 -16.02 -23.72 0.30
C SER A 749 -15.51 -22.29 0.31
N PHE A 750 -14.53 -22.00 -0.55
CA PHE A 750 -14.18 -20.62 -0.85
C PHE A 750 -15.29 -19.97 -1.67
N THR A 751 -15.68 -18.81 -1.19
CA THR A 751 -16.67 -17.93 -1.80
C THR A 751 -16.01 -16.64 -2.21
N ASN A 752 -16.41 -16.10 -3.36
CA ASN A 752 -15.87 -14.83 -3.87
C ASN A 752 -17.01 -13.82 -3.97
N PHE A 753 -16.79 -12.64 -3.43
CA PHE A 753 -17.64 -11.48 -3.63
C PHE A 753 -16.97 -10.53 -4.59
N ALA A 754 -17.61 -10.27 -5.71
CA ALA A 754 -17.24 -9.22 -6.64
C ALA A 754 -18.27 -8.09 -6.52
N MET A 755 -17.85 -6.93 -6.06
CA MET A 755 -18.69 -5.73 -5.96
C MET A 755 -18.30 -4.72 -7.02
N ASN A 756 -19.29 -4.08 -7.64
CA ASN A 756 -19.11 -2.99 -8.58
C ASN A 756 -20.04 -1.82 -8.26
N GLY A 757 -19.71 -0.62 -8.78
CA GLY A 757 -20.48 0.59 -8.50
C GLY A 757 -20.35 1.07 -7.05
N ILE A 758 -19.17 0.86 -6.43
CA ILE A 758 -18.86 1.41 -5.10
C ILE A 758 -18.46 2.87 -5.27
N ASP A 759 -19.24 3.77 -4.67
CA ASP A 759 -18.92 5.19 -4.64
C ASP A 759 -18.52 5.61 -3.22
N GLN A 760 -17.54 6.51 -3.16
CA GLN A 760 -17.05 7.08 -1.91
C GLN A 760 -16.95 8.59 -2.01
N ARG A 761 -17.22 9.28 -0.91
CA ARG A 761 -16.98 10.71 -0.76
C ARG A 761 -16.02 10.96 0.40
N HIS A 762 -14.97 11.72 0.11
CA HIS A 762 -13.97 12.14 1.07
C HIS A 762 -13.93 13.66 1.09
N MET A 763 -14.17 14.26 2.24
CA MET A 763 -14.07 15.70 2.41
C MET A 763 -13.59 16.05 3.81
N GLY A 764 -12.89 17.17 3.94
CA GLY A 764 -12.37 17.56 5.23
C GLY A 764 -11.46 18.77 5.21
N ILE A 765 -10.84 19.00 6.37
CA ILE A 765 -9.88 20.08 6.61
C ILE A 765 -8.62 19.49 7.23
N GLU A 766 -7.48 19.92 6.72
CA GLU A 766 -6.14 19.64 7.25
C GLU A 766 -5.54 20.97 7.73
N ILE A 767 -5.02 21.00 8.95
CA ILE A 767 -4.33 22.16 9.51
C ILE A 767 -2.96 21.71 10.00
N GLY A 768 -1.91 22.42 9.63
CA GLY A 768 -0.57 22.28 10.18
C GLY A 768 -0.05 23.64 10.60
N ALA A 769 0.55 23.71 11.78
CA ALA A 769 1.17 24.94 12.27
C ALA A 769 2.47 24.64 13.02
N GLN A 770 3.46 25.48 12.84
CA GLN A 770 4.69 25.50 13.61
C GLN A 770 4.95 26.93 14.09
N VAL A 771 5.19 27.08 15.40
CA VAL A 771 5.38 28.37 16.05
C VAL A 771 6.67 28.32 16.86
N PRO A 772 7.65 29.19 16.57
CA PRO A 772 8.81 29.36 17.44
C PRO A 772 8.40 29.99 18.76
N LEU A 773 8.91 29.48 19.85
CA LEU A 773 8.69 30.05 21.20
C LEU A 773 9.84 30.99 21.57
N PRO A 774 9.65 31.87 22.58
CA PRO A 774 10.67 32.87 22.97
C PRO A 774 12.03 32.29 23.37
N VAL A 775 12.07 31.02 23.77
CA VAL A 775 13.32 30.33 24.09
C VAL A 775 13.97 29.86 22.79
N LYS A 776 15.21 30.28 22.54
CA LYS A 776 15.95 29.96 21.35
C LYS A 776 16.01 28.43 21.13
N GLY A 777 15.57 27.98 19.99
CA GLY A 777 15.55 26.58 19.61
C GLY A 777 14.33 25.78 20.11
N LEU A 778 13.39 26.43 20.83
CA LEU A 778 12.14 25.83 21.26
C LEU A 778 11.03 26.20 20.28
N SER A 779 10.29 25.22 19.81
CA SER A 779 9.11 25.41 18.96
C SER A 779 8.00 24.45 19.33
N ILE A 780 6.79 24.83 19.03
CA ILE A 780 5.62 23.99 19.11
C ILE A 780 5.09 23.75 17.68
N SER A 781 4.78 22.51 17.36
CA SER A 781 4.17 22.13 16.08
C SER A 781 2.88 21.39 16.36
N GLY A 782 1.85 21.64 15.56
CA GLY A 782 0.58 20.97 15.70
C GLY A 782 -0.02 20.64 14.35
N VAL A 783 -0.72 19.51 14.27
CA VAL A 783 -1.49 19.09 13.10
C VAL A 783 -2.86 18.58 13.50
N LEU A 784 -3.82 18.87 12.64
CA LEU A 784 -5.20 18.40 12.73
C LEU A 784 -5.64 17.92 11.35
N SER A 785 -6.17 16.72 11.27
CA SER A 785 -6.92 16.19 10.15
C SER A 785 -8.32 15.87 10.63
N PHE A 786 -9.31 16.51 10.07
CA PHE A 786 -10.71 16.27 10.33
C PHE A 786 -11.44 16.06 9.03
N GLY A 787 -12.05 14.88 8.85
CA GLY A 787 -12.71 14.51 7.62
C GLY A 787 -13.99 13.71 7.83
N GLU A 788 -14.77 13.58 6.75
CA GLU A 788 -15.86 12.65 6.60
C GLU A 788 -15.58 11.79 5.36
N TYR A 789 -15.28 10.51 5.56
CA TYR A 789 -15.00 9.53 4.51
C TYR A 789 -16.07 8.47 4.54
N ILE A 790 -17.00 8.49 3.57
CA ILE A 790 -18.23 7.68 3.59
C ILE A 790 -18.48 7.00 2.26
N TYR A 791 -19.20 5.89 2.31
CA TYR A 791 -19.81 5.29 1.14
C TYR A 791 -21.09 6.06 0.75
N THR A 792 -21.33 6.22 -0.56
CA THR A 792 -22.44 7.03 -1.07
C THR A 792 -23.36 6.30 -2.04
N SER A 793 -22.95 5.13 -2.54
CA SER A 793 -23.74 4.29 -3.43
C SER A 793 -24.27 3.04 -2.74
N THR A 794 -25.18 2.37 -3.41
CA THR A 794 -25.59 0.98 -3.16
C THR A 794 -24.95 0.13 -4.25
N PRO A 795 -23.78 -0.51 -4.00
CA PRO A 795 -23.10 -1.30 -5.01
C PRO A 795 -23.88 -2.57 -5.35
N PHE A 796 -23.51 -3.16 -6.49
CA PHE A 796 -24.00 -4.47 -6.88
C PHE A 796 -22.97 -5.53 -6.54
N MET A 797 -23.44 -6.70 -6.13
CA MET A 797 -22.61 -7.81 -5.73
C MET A 797 -22.95 -9.07 -6.52
N THR A 798 -21.90 -9.76 -6.95
CA THR A 798 -21.98 -11.14 -7.48
C THR A 798 -21.20 -12.04 -6.55
N GLN A 799 -21.88 -13.06 -5.99
CA GLN A 799 -21.28 -14.06 -5.13
C GLN A 799 -21.19 -15.39 -5.85
N THR A 800 -20.00 -15.97 -5.88
CA THR A 800 -19.73 -17.27 -6.48
C THR A 800 -18.99 -18.19 -5.52
N VAL A 801 -19.14 -19.49 -5.72
CA VAL A 801 -18.46 -20.54 -4.95
C VAL A 801 -17.38 -21.20 -5.82
N ASP A 802 -16.21 -21.48 -5.25
CA ASP A 802 -15.10 -22.06 -6.02
C ASP A 802 -15.30 -23.53 -6.41
N ASN A 803 -16.09 -24.28 -5.63
CA ASN A 803 -16.38 -25.71 -5.88
C ASN A 803 -17.62 -25.95 -6.76
N SER A 804 -18.23 -24.91 -7.29
CA SER A 804 -19.31 -25.04 -8.26
C SER A 804 -19.31 -23.86 -9.23
N ALA A 805 -20.04 -24.02 -10.35
CA ALA A 805 -20.29 -22.91 -11.26
C ALA A 805 -21.47 -22.03 -10.79
N GLU A 806 -22.06 -22.40 -9.67
CA GLU A 806 -23.21 -21.72 -9.12
C GLU A 806 -22.89 -20.28 -8.75
N ILE A 807 -23.79 -19.37 -9.12
CA ILE A 807 -23.79 -17.99 -8.72
C ILE A 807 -24.86 -17.86 -7.64
N ILE A 808 -24.44 -17.63 -6.39
CA ILE A 808 -25.38 -17.48 -5.26
C ILE A 808 -26.14 -16.17 -5.39
N PHE A 809 -25.42 -15.09 -5.70
CA PHE A 809 -25.99 -13.79 -6.02
C PHE A 809 -25.47 -13.34 -7.38
N ASP A 810 -26.37 -12.98 -8.28
CA ASP A 810 -26.01 -12.42 -9.58
C ASP A 810 -26.43 -10.96 -9.64
N ASN A 811 -25.42 -10.07 -9.57
CA ASN A 811 -25.59 -8.63 -9.69
C ASN A 811 -26.71 -8.05 -8.79
N GLN A 812 -26.75 -8.49 -7.52
CA GLN A 812 -27.76 -8.03 -6.55
C GLN A 812 -27.29 -6.79 -5.80
N PRO A 813 -28.18 -5.84 -5.47
CA PRO A 813 -27.81 -4.66 -4.70
C PRO A 813 -27.44 -5.03 -3.25
N VAL A 814 -26.34 -4.44 -2.73
CA VAL A 814 -26.00 -4.49 -1.31
C VAL A 814 -26.74 -3.35 -0.61
N ALA A 815 -27.98 -3.60 -0.22
CA ALA A 815 -28.98 -2.60 0.13
C ALA A 815 -28.52 -1.62 1.23
N TYR A 816 -27.81 -2.14 2.24
CA TYR A 816 -27.38 -1.38 3.43
C TYR A 816 -25.88 -0.98 3.39
N TRP A 817 -25.25 -0.95 2.22
CA TRP A 817 -23.80 -0.65 2.12
C TRP A 817 -23.46 0.78 2.52
N LYS A 818 -24.20 1.79 2.04
CA LYS A 818 -23.94 3.20 2.32
C LYS A 818 -24.44 3.67 3.67
N SER A 819 -25.52 3.07 4.15
CA SER A 819 -26.19 3.40 5.42
C SER A 819 -27.24 2.38 5.78
N HIS A 820 -27.62 2.34 7.04
CA HIS A 820 -28.78 1.60 7.53
C HIS A 820 -29.70 2.51 8.34
N PRO A 821 -31.00 2.23 8.39
CA PRO A 821 -31.93 2.93 9.25
C PRO A 821 -31.65 2.59 10.72
N VAL A 822 -31.74 3.59 11.58
CA VAL A 822 -31.83 3.45 13.03
C VAL A 822 -33.26 3.85 13.39
N TYR A 823 -33.97 2.99 14.09
CA TYR A 823 -35.37 3.16 14.35
C TYR A 823 -35.62 3.85 15.68
N LYS A 824 -36.63 4.72 15.71
CA LYS A 824 -37.06 5.39 16.91
C LYS A 824 -37.60 4.37 17.92
N ARG A 825 -37.22 4.52 19.18
CA ARG A 825 -37.68 3.68 20.28
C ARG A 825 -38.62 4.44 21.19
N GLU A 826 -39.67 3.77 21.66
CA GLU A 826 -40.62 4.29 22.65
C GLU A 826 -40.63 3.39 23.85
N GLN A 827 -40.66 3.99 25.04
CA GLN A 827 -40.75 3.26 26.30
C GLN A 827 -42.23 3.01 26.64
N LEU A 828 -42.60 1.77 26.83
CA LEU A 828 -43.94 1.38 27.28
C LEU A 828 -44.11 1.60 28.79
N ALA A 829 -45.33 1.58 29.25
CA ALA A 829 -45.71 1.78 30.64
C ALA A 829 -45.13 0.73 31.62
N ASP A 830 -44.79 -0.44 31.14
CA ASP A 830 -44.12 -1.53 31.88
C ASP A 830 -42.57 -1.36 31.95
N GLY A 831 -42.04 -0.30 31.32
CA GLY A 831 -40.62 -0.03 31.24
C GLY A 831 -39.89 -0.73 30.08
N SER A 832 -40.52 -1.56 29.30
CA SER A 832 -39.96 -2.15 28.09
C SER A 832 -39.82 -1.11 26.97
N THR A 833 -38.89 -1.35 26.04
CA THR A 833 -38.64 -0.46 24.92
C THR A 833 -39.02 -1.19 23.62
N VAL A 834 -39.85 -0.55 22.82
CA VAL A 834 -40.31 -1.06 21.52
C VAL A 834 -39.95 -0.09 20.41
N ILE A 835 -39.87 -0.56 19.17
CA ILE A 835 -39.72 0.29 17.99
C ILE A 835 -41.07 1.03 17.78
N ALA A 836 -40.97 2.37 17.62
CA ALA A 836 -42.12 3.20 17.33
C ALA A 836 -42.68 2.90 15.94
N MET A 837 -43.99 2.78 15.83
CA MET A 837 -44.69 2.58 14.57
C MET A 837 -45.44 3.84 14.16
N ASP A 838 -45.53 4.11 12.86
CA ASP A 838 -46.39 5.16 12.34
C ASP A 838 -47.87 4.73 12.27
N LEU A 839 -48.74 5.60 11.77
CA LEU A 839 -50.15 5.33 11.68
C LEU A 839 -50.51 4.21 10.71
N ASP A 840 -49.62 3.88 9.80
CA ASP A 840 -49.76 2.80 8.80
C ASP A 840 -49.12 1.48 9.26
N GLY A 841 -48.54 1.48 10.47
CA GLY A 841 -47.88 0.30 11.08
C GLY A 841 -46.44 0.09 10.59
N ASN A 842 -45.80 1.09 9.94
CA ASN A 842 -44.43 0.98 9.53
C ASN A 842 -43.47 1.48 10.64
N PRO A 843 -42.29 0.88 10.80
CA PRO A 843 -41.31 1.31 11.78
C PRO A 843 -40.82 2.71 11.48
N VAL A 844 -40.82 3.60 12.49
CA VAL A 844 -40.40 5.00 12.34
C VAL A 844 -38.88 5.10 12.34
N VAL A 845 -38.31 5.51 11.21
CA VAL A 845 -36.87 5.75 11.10
C VAL A 845 -36.51 7.06 11.79
N GLU A 846 -35.66 7.00 12.81
CA GLU A 846 -35.12 8.16 13.52
C GLU A 846 -34.05 8.86 12.70
N LYS A 847 -33.10 8.07 12.14
CA LYS A 847 -32.02 8.55 11.29
C LYS A 847 -31.49 7.48 10.37
N GLN A 848 -30.84 7.92 9.29
CA GLN A 848 -29.98 7.06 8.47
C GLN A 848 -28.55 7.12 8.99
N GLN A 849 -28.05 6.02 9.56
CA GLN A 849 -26.68 5.93 10.04
C GLN A 849 -25.78 5.64 8.84
N LYS A 850 -24.90 6.58 8.52
CA LYS A 850 -23.90 6.44 7.43
C LYS A 850 -22.88 5.36 7.78
N HIS A 851 -22.31 4.73 6.73
CA HIS A 851 -21.15 3.87 6.84
C HIS A 851 -19.90 4.58 6.34
N TYR A 852 -18.80 4.34 7.04
CA TYR A 852 -17.54 5.06 6.89
C TYR A 852 -16.48 4.17 6.26
N VAL A 853 -15.58 4.78 5.49
CA VAL A 853 -14.39 4.08 4.99
C VAL A 853 -13.56 3.60 6.19
N PRO A 854 -13.24 2.31 6.25
CA PRO A 854 -12.64 1.69 7.43
C PRO A 854 -11.14 1.97 7.56
N SER A 855 -10.58 1.54 8.69
CA SER A 855 -9.13 1.47 8.97
C SER A 855 -8.40 2.81 8.88
N THR A 856 -9.11 3.93 9.07
CA THR A 856 -8.51 5.25 9.21
C THR A 856 -9.34 6.11 10.14
N PRO A 857 -8.71 6.88 11.06
CA PRO A 857 -9.45 7.81 11.88
C PRO A 857 -9.99 8.98 11.03
N GLN A 858 -11.26 9.35 11.26
CA GLN A 858 -11.87 10.56 10.67
C GLN A 858 -11.36 11.84 11.35
N LEU A 859 -10.83 11.71 12.57
CA LEU A 859 -10.20 12.76 13.35
C LEU A 859 -8.84 12.29 13.82
N ALA A 860 -7.79 13.00 13.42
CA ALA A 860 -6.42 12.79 13.88
C ALA A 860 -5.79 14.12 14.24
N ALA A 861 -5.17 14.20 15.40
CA ALA A 861 -4.47 15.40 15.85
C ALA A 861 -3.15 15.03 16.52
N ALA A 862 -2.13 15.86 16.35
CA ALA A 862 -0.87 15.75 17.09
C ALA A 862 -0.38 17.13 17.50
N LEU A 863 0.20 17.19 18.68
CA LEU A 863 0.88 18.37 19.22
C LEU A 863 2.27 17.97 19.67
N GLU A 864 3.29 18.66 19.15
CA GLU A 864 4.70 18.37 19.40
C GLU A 864 5.41 19.57 20.00
N LEU A 865 6.15 19.35 21.06
CA LEU A 865 7.08 20.31 21.65
C LEU A 865 8.49 19.89 21.22
N ASN A 866 9.14 20.73 20.43
CA ASN A 866 10.47 20.49 19.89
C ASN A 866 11.48 21.46 20.47
N TYR A 867 12.54 20.93 21.09
CA TYR A 867 13.65 21.74 21.61
C TYR A 867 14.98 21.32 21.03
N ARG A 868 15.63 22.24 20.34
CA ARG A 868 16.94 22.03 19.73
C ARG A 868 17.96 23.03 20.29
N THR A 869 19.02 22.50 20.87
CA THR A 869 20.08 23.33 21.43
C THR A 869 21.16 23.65 20.42
N SER A 870 21.91 24.74 20.62
CA SER A 870 23.10 25.07 19.82
C SER A 870 24.22 24.02 19.91
N SER A 871 24.21 23.17 20.95
CA SER A 871 25.14 22.05 21.13
C SER A 871 24.64 20.74 20.47
N TYR A 872 23.65 20.83 19.57
CA TYR A 872 23.07 19.71 18.79
C TYR A 872 22.38 18.62 19.63
N TRP A 873 21.83 18.95 20.77
CA TRP A 873 20.80 18.15 21.41
C TRP A 873 19.45 18.45 20.79
N PHE A 874 18.61 17.44 20.66
CA PHE A 874 17.20 17.62 20.40
C PHE A 874 16.37 16.82 21.40
N PHE A 875 15.23 17.37 21.72
CA PHE A 875 14.20 16.76 22.55
C PHE A 875 12.86 16.99 21.87
N GLU A 876 12.05 16.00 21.83
CA GLU A 876 10.70 16.07 21.30
C GLU A 876 9.75 15.34 22.23
N LEU A 877 8.60 15.95 22.50
CA LEU A 877 7.48 15.34 23.19
C LEU A 877 6.24 15.52 22.32
N SER A 878 5.57 14.43 21.97
CA SER A 878 4.44 14.42 21.05
C SER A 878 3.22 13.75 21.69
N GLY A 879 2.12 14.51 21.83
CA GLY A 879 0.80 13.99 22.18
C GLY A 879 -0.03 13.80 20.92
N GLN A 880 -0.69 12.64 20.79
CA GLN A 880 -1.47 12.28 19.60
C GLN A 880 -2.86 11.83 20.01
N TYR A 881 -3.87 12.24 19.25
CA TYR A 881 -5.26 11.86 19.44
C TYR A 881 -5.87 11.34 18.14
N PHE A 882 -6.55 10.20 18.21
CA PHE A 882 -7.25 9.59 17.09
C PHE A 882 -8.68 9.25 17.49
N GLY A 883 -9.62 9.59 16.64
CA GLY A 883 -11.03 9.34 16.90
C GLY A 883 -11.82 9.01 15.63
N ASN A 884 -13.01 8.44 15.85
CA ASN A 884 -13.91 8.06 14.76
C ASN A 884 -13.26 7.13 13.73
N SER A 885 -12.66 6.05 14.22
CA SER A 885 -12.20 4.92 13.38
C SER A 885 -13.27 3.85 13.36
N TYR A 886 -13.38 3.14 12.24
CA TYR A 886 -14.42 2.14 12.00
C TYR A 886 -13.82 0.84 11.51
N LEU A 887 -14.50 -0.26 11.86
CA LEU A 887 -14.15 -1.62 11.42
C LEU A 887 -14.47 -1.80 9.93
N ASP A 888 -13.70 -2.65 9.25
CA ASP A 888 -13.96 -3.03 7.88
C ASP A 888 -15.17 -3.94 7.77
N MET A 889 -16.04 -3.63 6.80
CA MET A 889 -17.38 -4.18 6.68
C MET A 889 -17.41 -5.42 5.80
N ASN A 890 -18.18 -6.40 6.25
CA ASN A 890 -18.58 -7.53 5.42
C ASN A 890 -19.80 -7.15 4.53
N PRO A 891 -19.72 -7.22 3.20
CA PRO A 891 -20.83 -6.89 2.33
C PRO A 891 -22.03 -7.84 2.53
N LEU A 892 -21.79 -9.09 2.91
CA LEU A 892 -22.84 -10.08 3.14
C LEU A 892 -23.83 -9.64 4.22
N TYR A 893 -23.36 -9.02 5.32
CA TYR A 893 -24.23 -8.52 6.39
C TYR A 893 -25.09 -7.33 5.97
N ARG A 894 -24.80 -6.69 4.84
CA ARG A 894 -25.52 -5.54 4.29
C ARG A 894 -26.47 -5.90 3.15
N THR A 895 -26.72 -7.20 2.95
CA THR A 895 -27.71 -7.70 1.97
C THR A 895 -29.09 -7.84 2.61
N ASP A 896 -30.13 -7.78 1.78
CA ASP A 896 -31.49 -8.04 2.22
C ASP A 896 -31.64 -9.46 2.78
N MET A 897 -30.91 -10.43 2.23
CA MET A 897 -30.90 -11.81 2.74
C MET A 897 -30.45 -11.89 4.19
N ALA A 898 -29.37 -11.19 4.56
CA ALA A 898 -28.78 -11.29 5.89
C ALA A 898 -29.65 -10.66 7.00
N VAL A 899 -30.55 -9.74 6.63
CA VAL A 899 -31.47 -9.04 7.55
C VAL A 899 -32.90 -9.58 7.53
N SER A 900 -33.15 -10.57 6.69
CA SER A 900 -34.48 -11.22 6.55
C SER A 900 -34.51 -12.53 7.28
N GLY A 901 -35.67 -12.84 7.92
CA GLY A 901 -35.93 -14.16 8.45
C GLY A 901 -36.23 -15.17 7.33
N PRO A 902 -36.57 -16.43 7.69
CA PRO A 902 -36.93 -17.47 6.73
C PRO A 902 -38.15 -17.14 5.87
N ASP A 903 -39.00 -16.21 6.31
CA ASP A 903 -40.13 -15.66 5.58
C ASP A 903 -39.75 -14.64 4.50
N GLY A 904 -38.45 -14.27 4.40
CA GLY A 904 -37.95 -13.28 3.48
C GLY A 904 -38.28 -11.83 3.86
N ILE A 905 -38.78 -11.58 5.08
CA ILE A 905 -39.17 -10.26 5.56
C ILE A 905 -38.04 -9.68 6.41
N ALA A 906 -37.57 -8.50 6.02
CA ALA A 906 -36.54 -7.75 6.76
C ALA A 906 -37.13 -7.20 8.07
N SER A 907 -36.56 -7.59 9.20
CA SER A 907 -36.92 -7.07 10.52
C SER A 907 -36.14 -5.80 10.84
N PRO A 908 -36.78 -4.73 11.40
CA PRO A 908 -36.07 -3.56 11.86
C PRO A 908 -34.93 -3.84 12.86
N VAL A 909 -35.16 -4.81 13.76
CA VAL A 909 -34.15 -5.22 14.76
C VAL A 909 -32.97 -5.89 14.07
N GLU A 910 -33.20 -6.76 13.09
CA GLU A 910 -32.17 -7.44 12.33
C GLU A 910 -31.39 -6.48 11.45
N ILE A 911 -32.04 -5.50 10.84
CA ILE A 911 -31.35 -4.46 10.06
C ILE A 911 -30.36 -3.71 10.95
N GLU A 912 -30.79 -3.23 12.12
CA GLU A 912 -29.90 -2.54 13.07
C GLU A 912 -28.77 -3.44 13.57
N TYR A 913 -29.03 -4.71 13.81
CA TYR A 913 -28.03 -5.67 14.28
C TYR A 913 -27.03 -6.05 13.21
N MET A 914 -27.53 -6.50 12.04
CA MET A 914 -26.68 -7.04 10.97
C MET A 914 -25.92 -5.94 10.20
N ALA A 915 -26.61 -4.83 9.86
CA ALA A 915 -26.03 -3.83 9.00
C ALA A 915 -25.14 -2.78 9.72
N ALA A 916 -25.18 -2.72 11.06
CA ALA A 916 -24.38 -1.75 11.81
C ALA A 916 -22.88 -1.93 11.60
N GLN A 917 -22.16 -0.82 11.44
CA GLN A 917 -20.70 -0.78 11.39
C GLN A 917 -20.13 -0.49 12.79
N GLU A 918 -19.16 -1.28 13.23
CA GLU A 918 -18.51 -1.07 14.52
C GLU A 918 -17.61 0.18 14.48
N LYS A 919 -17.74 1.02 15.51
CA LYS A 919 -16.89 2.19 15.74
C LYS A 919 -15.92 1.89 16.86
N PHE A 920 -14.63 2.21 16.66
CA PHE A 920 -13.60 2.05 17.68
C PHE A 920 -13.58 3.21 18.68
N ASP A 921 -13.12 2.91 19.88
CA ASP A 921 -12.90 3.93 20.89
C ASP A 921 -11.81 4.92 20.48
N PRO A 922 -11.91 6.19 20.93
CA PRO A 922 -10.88 7.17 20.68
C PRO A 922 -9.60 6.83 21.44
N VAL A 923 -8.47 7.23 20.89
CA VAL A 923 -7.12 6.87 21.35
C VAL A 923 -6.30 8.12 21.61
N PHE A 924 -5.63 8.14 22.78
CA PHE A 924 -4.59 9.12 23.08
C PHE A 924 -3.25 8.40 23.28
N LEU A 925 -2.19 8.92 22.64
CA LEU A 925 -0.83 8.38 22.71
C LEU A 925 0.13 9.51 23.12
N LEU A 926 1.17 9.15 23.83
CA LEU A 926 2.27 10.03 24.19
C LEU A 926 3.58 9.39 23.74
N ASN A 927 4.38 10.16 22.97
CA ASN A 927 5.68 9.73 22.48
C ASN A 927 6.74 10.75 22.89
N ALA A 928 8.00 10.31 23.03
CA ALA A 928 9.12 11.20 23.26
C ALA A 928 10.34 10.75 22.47
N SER A 929 11.13 11.72 22.04
CA SER A 929 12.42 11.43 21.45
C SER A 929 13.53 12.34 21.99
N VAL A 930 14.74 11.79 22.05
CA VAL A 930 15.94 12.52 22.44
C VAL A 930 17.10 12.08 21.61
N GLY A 931 17.98 13.00 21.26
CA GLY A 931 19.20 12.63 20.58
C GLY A 931 20.25 13.73 20.62
N LYS A 932 21.42 13.35 20.19
CA LYS A 932 22.62 14.18 20.18
C LYS A 932 23.49 13.88 18.97
N SER A 933 23.97 14.95 18.33
CA SER A 933 25.01 14.85 17.31
C SER A 933 26.31 15.49 17.78
N TRP A 934 27.43 14.91 17.41
CA TRP A 934 28.77 15.45 17.62
C TRP A 934 29.46 15.62 16.29
N PHE A 935 30.00 16.81 16.06
CA PHE A 935 30.80 17.14 14.87
C PHE A 935 32.26 17.33 15.28
N ILE A 936 33.16 16.49 14.79
CA ILE A 936 34.58 16.55 15.07
C ILE A 936 35.30 16.99 13.81
N HIS A 937 36.07 18.09 13.89
CA HIS A 937 36.85 18.66 12.79
C HIS A 937 36.03 18.89 11.51
N ARG A 938 34.68 19.09 11.62
CA ARG A 938 33.76 19.24 10.48
C ARG A 938 33.74 18.03 9.49
N LYS A 939 34.53 17.00 9.76
CA LYS A 939 34.70 15.80 8.93
C LYS A 939 33.91 14.62 9.46
N TYR A 940 33.95 14.41 10.78
CA TYR A 940 33.30 13.27 11.41
C TYR A 940 32.01 13.71 12.10
N ASN A 941 30.94 13.01 11.85
CA ASN A 941 29.68 13.20 12.55
C ASN A 941 29.23 11.86 13.13
N PHE A 942 29.04 11.79 14.43
CA PHE A 942 28.42 10.65 15.08
C PHE A 942 27.33 11.14 16.02
N GLY A 943 26.40 10.26 16.29
CA GLY A 943 25.29 10.60 17.19
C GLY A 943 24.42 9.43 17.53
N PHE A 944 23.43 9.74 18.34
CA PHE A 944 22.37 8.80 18.67
C PHE A 944 21.02 9.48 18.62
N SER A 945 19.97 8.70 18.42
CA SER A 945 18.59 9.07 18.67
C SER A 945 17.88 7.92 19.37
N LEU A 946 17.16 8.24 20.43
CA LEU A 946 16.27 7.35 21.15
C LEU A 946 14.86 7.88 21.01
N GLU A 947 13.98 7.08 20.49
CA GLU A 947 12.54 7.34 20.43
C GLU A 947 11.82 6.32 21.30
N VAL A 948 10.86 6.76 22.08
CA VAL A 948 9.93 5.91 22.84
C VAL A 948 8.52 6.27 22.42
N LYS A 949 7.81 5.31 21.84
CA LYS A 949 6.41 5.43 21.44
C LYS A 949 5.49 4.80 22.46
N ASN A 950 4.27 5.33 22.55
CA ASN A 950 3.24 4.85 23.47
C ASN A 950 3.75 4.73 24.93
N ILE A 951 4.32 5.82 25.46
CA ILE A 951 4.91 5.88 26.83
C ILE A 951 3.88 5.47 27.88
N LEU A 952 2.59 5.75 27.64
CA LEU A 952 1.50 5.38 28.52
C LEU A 952 1.19 3.88 28.52
N ASN A 953 1.87 3.10 27.65
CA ASN A 953 1.73 1.65 27.52
C ASN A 953 0.28 1.19 27.29
N ASN A 954 -0.49 1.94 26.52
CA ASN A 954 -1.87 1.59 26.19
C ASN A 954 -1.88 0.42 25.19
N ARG A 955 -2.37 -0.74 25.62
CA ARG A 955 -2.46 -1.96 24.81
C ARG A 955 -3.87 -2.28 24.30
N ASN A 956 -4.85 -1.50 24.74
CA ASN A 956 -6.26 -1.74 24.40
C ASN A 956 -6.71 -0.93 23.17
N VAL A 957 -5.77 -0.52 22.35
CA VAL A 957 -6.03 0.24 21.13
C VAL A 957 -6.23 -0.71 19.95
N LYS A 958 -7.44 -0.81 19.45
CA LYS A 958 -7.73 -1.47 18.17
C LYS A 958 -7.19 -0.62 17.02
N THR A 959 -6.24 -1.14 16.26
CA THR A 959 -5.63 -0.43 15.13
C THR A 959 -6.27 -0.76 13.79
N GLY A 960 -7.08 -1.81 13.72
CA GLY A 960 -7.77 -2.30 12.55
C GLY A 960 -8.39 -3.66 12.82
N GLY A 961 -8.89 -4.28 11.78
CA GLY A 961 -9.55 -5.56 11.81
C GLY A 961 -10.66 -5.61 10.77
N TYR A 962 -11.40 -6.68 10.75
CA TYR A 962 -12.45 -6.91 9.78
C TYR A 962 -13.58 -7.77 10.35
N GLU A 963 -14.78 -7.58 9.84
CA GLU A 963 -15.88 -8.50 10.05
C GLU A 963 -15.61 -9.79 9.28
N GLN A 964 -15.83 -10.94 9.91
CA GLN A 964 -15.66 -12.22 9.22
C GLN A 964 -16.75 -12.39 8.17
N THR A 965 -16.37 -12.81 6.98
CA THR A 965 -17.27 -13.01 5.84
C THR A 965 -18.00 -14.34 5.93
N ARG A 966 -18.74 -14.54 7.01
CA ARG A 966 -19.52 -15.75 7.32
C ARG A 966 -20.82 -15.35 7.99
N LEU A 967 -21.84 -16.19 7.81
CA LEU A 967 -23.07 -16.11 8.57
C LEU A 967 -23.22 -17.37 9.43
N ILE A 968 -23.76 -17.23 10.63
CA ILE A 968 -24.29 -18.35 11.38
C ILE A 968 -25.75 -18.49 11.00
N ASP A 969 -26.10 -19.61 10.38
CA ASP A 969 -27.48 -19.98 10.14
C ASP A 969 -28.06 -20.54 11.44
N SER A 970 -29.21 -20.04 11.85
CA SER A 970 -29.91 -20.48 13.04
C SER A 970 -30.59 -21.87 12.91
N ALA A 971 -30.29 -22.64 11.84
CA ALA A 971 -30.78 -24.01 11.60
C ALA A 971 -32.30 -24.19 11.74
N GLY A 972 -33.04 -23.29 11.06
CA GLY A 972 -34.51 -23.31 11.03
C GLY A 972 -35.15 -22.41 12.07
N LYS A 973 -34.39 -21.55 12.71
CA LYS A 973 -34.86 -20.40 13.48
C LYS A 973 -34.87 -19.12 12.66
N ASP A 974 -35.43 -18.08 13.18
CA ASP A 974 -35.95 -16.95 12.40
C ASP A 974 -34.93 -15.89 11.99
N ARG A 975 -33.60 -16.10 12.24
CA ARG A 975 -32.61 -15.10 11.88
C ARG A 975 -31.19 -15.65 11.62
N TYR A 976 -30.36 -14.82 10.97
CA TYR A 976 -28.91 -15.02 10.87
C TYR A 976 -28.17 -14.30 12.00
N TYR A 977 -26.97 -14.80 12.33
CA TYR A 977 -26.09 -14.22 13.32
C TYR A 977 -24.75 -13.83 12.69
N ARG A 978 -24.18 -12.75 13.22
CA ARG A 978 -22.83 -12.32 12.86
C ARG A 978 -21.79 -13.20 13.54
N PHE A 979 -20.69 -13.49 12.83
CA PHE A 979 -19.48 -13.97 13.48
C PHE A 979 -18.76 -12.81 14.17
N ASP A 980 -18.09 -13.11 15.29
CA ASP A 980 -17.27 -12.15 15.99
C ASP A 980 -16.19 -11.56 15.06
N PRO A 981 -16.03 -10.24 15.04
CA PRO A 981 -14.96 -9.60 14.26
C PRO A 981 -13.57 -10.00 14.75
N LYS A 982 -12.61 -9.94 13.85
CA LYS A 982 -11.19 -10.09 14.17
C LYS A 982 -10.50 -8.75 14.23
N TYR A 983 -9.62 -8.56 15.22
CA TYR A 983 -8.97 -7.29 15.49
C TYR A 983 -7.45 -7.41 15.48
N PHE A 984 -6.79 -6.28 15.14
CA PHE A 984 -5.38 -6.02 15.43
C PHE A 984 -5.29 -4.99 16.54
N TYR A 985 -4.41 -5.22 17.48
CA TYR A 985 -4.15 -4.30 18.58
C TYR A 985 -2.79 -3.63 18.46
N MET A 986 -2.69 -2.43 19.01
CA MET A 986 -1.44 -1.70 19.11
C MET A 986 -0.53 -2.36 20.15
N GLN A 987 0.74 -2.40 19.80
CA GLN A 987 1.79 -2.79 20.74
C GLN A 987 1.89 -1.76 21.87
N GLY A 988 2.34 -2.18 23.05
CA GLY A 988 2.58 -1.30 24.20
C GLY A 988 3.76 -0.35 23.97
N ALA A 989 4.39 0.08 25.05
CA ALA A 989 5.52 1.02 24.98
C ALA A 989 6.69 0.43 24.18
N ASN A 990 7.11 1.11 23.14
CA ASN A 990 8.15 0.68 22.21
C ASN A 990 9.32 1.66 22.24
N TYR A 991 10.53 1.14 22.05
CA TYR A 991 11.70 1.98 21.87
C TYR A 991 12.37 1.72 20.53
N MET A 992 13.05 2.74 20.02
CA MET A 992 13.94 2.68 18.88
C MET A 992 15.21 3.50 19.19
N LEU A 993 16.35 2.82 19.32
CA LEU A 993 17.65 3.44 19.56
C LEU A 993 18.48 3.31 18.27
N ASN A 994 18.83 4.43 17.68
CA ASN A 994 19.68 4.50 16.51
C ASN A 994 21.01 5.17 16.86
N LEU A 995 22.12 4.48 16.53
CA LEU A 995 23.48 5.01 16.60
C LEU A 995 24.00 5.17 15.18
N TYR A 996 24.62 6.32 14.87
CA TYR A 996 25.16 6.54 13.54
C TYR A 996 26.52 7.19 13.57
N PHE A 997 27.33 6.87 12.57
CA PHE A 997 28.63 7.46 12.33
C PHE A 997 28.80 7.77 10.85
N ARG A 998 29.35 8.93 10.55
CA ARG A 998 29.56 9.41 9.20
C ARG A 998 30.88 10.18 9.06
N PHE A 999 31.57 9.98 7.94
CA PHE A 999 32.80 10.71 7.59
C PHE A 999 33.00 10.79 6.08
#